data_099ce527d21aa2d4c4ca9a1f6b8a382d
#
_entry.id   099ce527d21aa2d4c4ca9a1f6b8a382d
#
_cell.length_a   1.000
_cell.length_b   1.000
_cell.length_c   1.000
_cell.angle_alpha   90.00
_cell.angle_beta   90.00
_cell.angle_gamma   90.00
#
_symmetry.space_group_name_H-M   'P 1'
#
loop_
_entity.id
_entity.type
_entity.pdbx_description
1 polymer ?
#
loop_
_entity_poly.entity_id
_entity_poly.type
_entity_poly.pdbx_seq_one_letter_code
_entity_poly.pdbx_strand_id
1 'polypeptide(L)'
;MSDNQEWITVKGARTHNLKNIDVKLPRGKFVVVSGVSGSGKSSLAFDTLYAEGQRRYVESLSSYARQFIGQMKKADCDGIEGLSPAISIDQKQGSHNPRSTVATVTEIQDYLRLLWARIGKPHCPTCGIEVARRTVQEIVDDILWNLEEHTIAVWSPVIRARKGTHQDLFKQLVEQGFLNGKVNGHDAEFENPPILDKNFRHDIDVRIDRFVCRRKSRQRLTEAVESSLRLGGGALAIESLKAPSENLPLPNGSKSREHDAGQTISWSEDFACPEHGAFMPELSPRVFSFNSPLGACSSCQGLGVQRQFNTELVVDYEMSIGNGCVRPWKRSMSPSWYRRLLEQVADYYNIPIHVPFKLLSDDEQDILLYGSGSTVINFHFESDNGSVYKMNRPWEGIIPRLEKTYTETSSDRTRNRLINCMTDLPCSECNGEKLNAAARHVTVGGIRLPEVSSCSIHDSLELVRAWRPENENGPPEMYADQLETLDEKSLFIGTEILKEIESRLNFLNSVGLDYLTLDRKANTLSGGESQRIRLATQIGSRLTGVMYVLDEPSIGLHQRDNSRLLATLRELSDLGNTLIVVEHDEDTLRQADWLCDLGPGAGLEGGIVVANGPPKEVMKNKESVTGAYLSGRKNIEIPAKRKKPSKDKIKIKGAKHNNLQSINVDFPLGCMTSVTGVSGSGKSSLVSGILAPSLQRALHNADTSPGKHKSIEGIEKIDKTIIIDQSPIGRTPRSNPATYTKVFDEIRKLFSQTTLAKERGYTPGHFSFNVKGGRCEACSGAGSIKLEMNFLPDVWITCDVCDGKRYTRECLEVTWKGKTIHDVLEMPIGEAEKFFENHRKIHRTLDTLRAVGLSYVRLGQPATTLSGGEAQRVKLASELRRPPNKHTVYILDEPTTGLALSDVQMLIDVLLELRGKGHTVIVIEHHLDVVKCSDWVIDLGPEGGDRGGQLIATGTPEKIAQNEHSFTGQYLKEML
;
A
#
# COMPACT_ATOMS: atom_id res chain seq x y z
N MET A 1 -7.45 44.11 -25.58
CA MET A 1 -7.76 42.65 -25.35
C MET A 1 -6.66 41.91 -24.60
N SER A 2 -5.83 42.51 -23.74
CA SER A 2 -4.63 41.91 -23.21
C SER A 2 -4.55 41.74 -21.69
N ASP A 3 -5.36 42.45 -20.91
CA ASP A 3 -5.22 42.34 -19.42
C ASP A 3 -5.98 41.20 -18.74
N ASN A 4 -7.03 40.63 -19.39
CA ASN A 4 -7.87 39.59 -18.76
C ASN A 4 -7.32 38.16 -18.95
N GLN A 5 -6.29 37.93 -19.76
CA GLN A 5 -5.71 36.60 -19.98
C GLN A 5 -4.63 36.20 -18.99
N GLU A 6 -4.09 37.15 -18.23
CA GLU A 6 -2.99 36.89 -17.27
C GLU A 6 -3.47 36.57 -15.85
N TRP A 7 -4.75 36.75 -15.54
CA TRP A 7 -5.29 36.62 -14.19
C TRP A 7 -6.48 35.67 -14.10
N ILE A 8 -6.53 34.90 -13.03
CA ILE A 8 -7.73 34.24 -12.55
C ILE A 8 -8.41 35.18 -11.59
N THR A 9 -9.63 35.62 -11.89
CA THR A 9 -10.40 36.57 -11.07
C THR A 9 -11.62 35.86 -10.51
N VAL A 10 -11.66 35.73 -9.16
CA VAL A 10 -12.82 35.21 -8.42
C VAL A 10 -13.58 36.40 -7.84
N LYS A 11 -14.90 36.42 -8.03
CA LYS A 11 -15.78 37.45 -7.47
C LYS A 11 -16.82 36.83 -6.56
N GLY A 12 -16.94 37.37 -5.36
CA GLY A 12 -18.01 37.06 -4.43
C GLY A 12 -18.00 35.58 -3.96
N ALA A 13 -16.85 34.97 -3.67
CA ALA A 13 -16.79 33.58 -3.20
C ALA A 13 -17.34 33.44 -1.79
N ARG A 14 -18.33 32.54 -1.59
CA ARG A 14 -19.06 32.29 -0.34
C ARG A 14 -19.06 30.82 0.09
N THR A 15 -18.26 30.00 -0.58
CA THR A 15 -18.20 28.56 -0.32
C THR A 15 -17.76 28.30 1.13
N HIS A 16 -18.53 27.54 1.88
CA HIS A 16 -18.29 27.19 3.29
C HIS A 16 -18.13 28.43 4.21
N ASN A 17 -16.91 28.70 4.67
CA ASN A 17 -16.62 29.82 5.57
C ASN A 17 -16.10 31.08 4.88
N LEU A 18 -15.99 31.10 3.54
CA LEU A 18 -15.57 32.27 2.80
C LEU A 18 -16.59 33.40 2.91
N LYS A 19 -16.14 34.60 3.17
CA LYS A 19 -16.97 35.78 3.48
C LYS A 19 -17.13 36.70 2.30
N ASN A 20 -17.70 36.20 1.19
CA ASN A 20 -17.95 36.98 -0.02
C ASN A 20 -16.68 37.67 -0.54
N ILE A 21 -15.62 36.88 -0.72
CA ILE A 21 -14.29 37.39 -1.05
C ILE A 21 -14.08 37.56 -2.56
N ASP A 22 -13.33 38.57 -2.92
CA ASP A 22 -12.78 38.80 -4.25
C ASP A 22 -11.28 38.50 -4.25
N VAL A 23 -10.82 37.67 -5.21
CA VAL A 23 -9.43 37.26 -5.30
C VAL A 23 -8.94 37.33 -6.74
N LYS A 24 -7.72 37.85 -6.93
CA LYS A 24 -6.98 37.79 -8.20
C LYS A 24 -5.72 36.97 -8.03
N LEU A 25 -5.52 35.98 -8.87
CA LEU A 25 -4.35 35.10 -8.86
C LEU A 25 -3.71 35.09 -10.25
N PRO A 26 -2.37 35.14 -10.37
CA PRO A 26 -1.71 35.16 -11.68
C PRO A 26 -1.77 33.78 -12.34
N ARG A 27 -1.97 33.74 -13.67
CA ARG A 27 -1.90 32.52 -14.48
C ARG A 27 -0.45 32.18 -14.83
N GLY A 28 -0.16 30.89 -15.06
CA GLY A 28 1.17 30.45 -15.44
C GLY A 28 2.22 30.69 -14.36
N LYS A 29 1.81 30.71 -13.09
CA LYS A 29 2.66 30.98 -11.94
C LYS A 29 2.43 29.96 -10.83
N PHE A 30 3.43 29.84 -9.97
CA PHE A 30 3.38 29.08 -8.74
C PHE A 30 2.74 29.92 -7.62
N VAL A 31 1.45 29.68 -7.38
CA VAL A 31 0.62 30.37 -6.38
C VAL A 31 0.44 29.46 -5.17
N VAL A 32 0.71 30.00 -3.98
CA VAL A 32 0.43 29.28 -2.73
C VAL A 32 -0.70 29.95 -1.95
N VAL A 33 -1.67 29.15 -1.53
CA VAL A 33 -2.77 29.55 -0.66
C VAL A 33 -2.42 29.17 0.76
N SER A 34 -2.13 30.17 1.61
CA SER A 34 -1.68 30.03 2.98
C SER A 34 -2.72 30.50 4.00
N GLY A 35 -2.42 30.35 5.28
CA GLY A 35 -3.25 30.83 6.39
C GLY A 35 -3.40 29.78 7.49
N VAL A 36 -4.00 30.15 8.61
CA VAL A 36 -4.21 29.23 9.75
C VAL A 36 -5.13 28.06 9.38
N SER A 37 -5.04 26.94 10.14
CA SER A 37 -5.93 25.79 9.91
C SER A 37 -7.40 26.20 10.06
N GLY A 38 -8.26 25.81 9.08
CA GLY A 38 -9.68 26.21 9.07
C GLY A 38 -9.95 27.66 8.60
N SER A 39 -8.99 28.37 8.00
CA SER A 39 -9.19 29.73 7.48
C SER A 39 -9.93 29.80 6.15
N GLY A 40 -10.20 28.66 5.46
CA GLY A 40 -10.90 28.61 4.19
C GLY A 40 -10.02 28.32 2.96
N LYS A 41 -8.76 27.92 3.16
CA LYS A 41 -7.82 27.60 2.07
C LYS A 41 -8.37 26.55 1.08
N SER A 42 -8.78 25.41 1.60
CA SER A 42 -9.33 24.32 0.78
C SER A 42 -10.68 24.74 0.15
N SER A 43 -11.48 25.55 0.83
CA SER A 43 -12.72 26.10 0.28
C SER A 43 -12.47 27.00 -0.94
N LEU A 44 -11.40 27.80 -0.94
CA LEU A 44 -11.00 28.58 -2.11
C LEU A 44 -10.38 27.73 -3.21
N ALA A 45 -9.37 26.90 -2.87
CA ALA A 45 -8.59 26.15 -3.85
C ALA A 45 -9.39 25.00 -4.48
N PHE A 46 -10.02 24.16 -3.66
CA PHE A 46 -10.71 22.94 -4.12
C PHE A 46 -12.20 23.17 -4.39
N ASP A 47 -12.93 23.69 -3.39
CA ASP A 47 -14.39 23.79 -3.48
C ASP A 47 -14.86 24.98 -4.35
N THR A 48 -13.96 25.91 -4.68
CA THR A 48 -14.28 27.07 -5.56
C THR A 48 -13.53 26.99 -6.89
N LEU A 49 -12.19 27.10 -6.91
CA LEU A 49 -11.40 27.17 -8.15
C LEU A 49 -11.39 25.83 -8.91
N TYR A 50 -11.01 24.74 -8.25
CA TYR A 50 -10.97 23.43 -8.88
C TYR A 50 -12.36 22.95 -9.29
N ALA A 51 -13.35 23.05 -8.39
CA ALA A 51 -14.72 22.59 -8.66
C ALA A 51 -15.33 23.29 -9.87
N GLU A 52 -15.15 24.61 -9.98
CA GLU A 52 -15.67 25.38 -11.13
C GLU A 52 -14.87 25.11 -12.42
N GLY A 53 -13.53 24.95 -12.33
CA GLY A 53 -12.70 24.57 -13.47
C GLY A 53 -13.07 23.21 -14.05
N GLN A 54 -13.27 22.22 -13.16
CA GLN A 54 -13.71 20.89 -13.53
C GLN A 54 -15.14 20.89 -14.09
N ARG A 55 -16.06 21.64 -13.47
CA ARG A 55 -17.44 21.78 -13.95
C ARG A 55 -17.50 22.30 -15.39
N ARG A 56 -16.76 23.37 -15.71
CA ARG A 56 -16.67 23.92 -17.07
C ARG A 56 -16.07 22.95 -18.06
N TYR A 57 -15.05 22.20 -17.65
CA TYR A 57 -14.46 21.16 -18.49
C TYR A 57 -15.49 20.07 -18.82
N VAL A 58 -16.20 19.55 -17.80
CA VAL A 58 -17.25 18.53 -17.97
C VAL A 58 -18.41 19.06 -18.84
N GLU A 59 -18.80 20.34 -18.71
CA GLU A 59 -19.82 20.94 -19.56
C GLU A 59 -19.40 21.07 -21.02
N SER A 60 -18.10 21.14 -21.30
CA SER A 60 -17.58 21.15 -22.67
C SER A 60 -17.60 19.76 -23.34
N LEU A 61 -17.77 18.68 -22.58
CA LEU A 61 -17.86 17.33 -23.11
C LEU A 61 -19.21 17.04 -23.77
N SER A 62 -19.27 15.99 -24.60
CA SER A 62 -20.48 15.53 -25.23
C SER A 62 -21.60 15.20 -24.23
N SER A 63 -22.87 15.32 -24.64
CA SER A 63 -24.02 14.98 -23.79
C SER A 63 -23.98 13.54 -23.29
N TYR A 64 -23.43 12.62 -24.09
CA TYR A 64 -23.23 11.23 -23.71
C TYR A 64 -22.22 11.08 -22.57
N ALA A 65 -21.05 11.71 -22.65
CA ALA A 65 -20.04 11.67 -21.59
C ALA A 65 -20.54 12.27 -20.27
N ARG A 66 -21.34 13.36 -20.34
CA ARG A 66 -21.93 14.02 -19.16
C ARG A 66 -22.90 13.13 -18.38
N GLN A 67 -23.58 12.17 -19.02
CA GLN A 67 -24.49 11.23 -18.34
C GLN A 67 -23.76 10.29 -17.36
N PHE A 68 -22.48 9.98 -17.63
CA PHE A 68 -21.67 9.11 -16.77
C PHE A 68 -20.95 9.84 -15.63
N ILE A 69 -20.70 11.15 -15.78
CA ILE A 69 -19.91 11.92 -14.81
C ILE A 69 -20.77 12.57 -13.72
N GLY A 70 -22.08 12.68 -13.97
CA GLY A 70 -23.03 13.33 -13.06
C GLY A 70 -22.99 14.86 -13.13
N GLN A 71 -24.00 15.51 -12.54
CA GLN A 71 -24.03 16.97 -12.43
C GLN A 71 -23.18 17.46 -11.27
N MET A 72 -22.14 18.24 -11.54
CA MET A 72 -21.34 18.89 -10.52
C MET A 72 -22.07 20.13 -9.99
N LYS A 73 -22.05 20.32 -8.67
CA LYS A 73 -22.60 21.52 -8.04
C LYS A 73 -21.75 22.73 -8.44
N LYS A 74 -22.41 23.81 -8.83
CA LYS A 74 -21.76 25.11 -9.06
C LYS A 74 -21.18 25.63 -7.75
N ALA A 75 -19.96 26.17 -7.80
CA ALA A 75 -19.38 26.85 -6.66
C ALA A 75 -20.24 28.08 -6.27
N ASP A 76 -20.36 28.33 -4.96
CA ASP A 76 -21.11 29.50 -4.47
C ASP A 76 -20.24 30.76 -4.62
N CYS A 77 -20.35 31.36 -5.78
CA CYS A 77 -19.67 32.62 -6.16
C CYS A 77 -20.44 33.37 -7.24
N ASP A 78 -20.20 34.66 -7.35
CA ASP A 78 -20.83 35.49 -8.37
C ASP A 78 -20.26 35.19 -9.76
N GLY A 79 -18.95 34.94 -9.86
CA GLY A 79 -18.32 34.53 -11.11
C GLY A 79 -16.81 34.26 -10.95
N ILE A 80 -16.29 33.49 -11.89
CA ILE A 80 -14.83 33.24 -12.00
C ILE A 80 -14.43 33.42 -13.46
N GLU A 81 -13.41 34.21 -13.70
CA GLU A 81 -12.85 34.48 -15.03
C GLU A 81 -11.41 33.93 -15.10
N GLY A 82 -10.92 33.56 -16.29
CA GLY A 82 -9.54 33.18 -16.55
C GLY A 82 -9.18 31.75 -16.13
N LEU A 83 -10.14 30.85 -15.79
CA LEU A 83 -9.88 29.47 -15.45
C LEU A 83 -9.38 28.67 -16.65
N SER A 84 -8.34 27.85 -16.42
CA SER A 84 -7.88 26.76 -17.29
C SER A 84 -8.53 25.43 -16.89
N PRO A 85 -8.45 24.37 -17.73
CA PRO A 85 -8.79 23.02 -17.30
C PRO A 85 -8.07 22.67 -16.02
N ALA A 86 -8.79 22.14 -15.04
CA ALA A 86 -8.27 21.94 -13.68
C ALA A 86 -8.05 20.46 -13.37
N ILE A 87 -6.90 20.14 -12.76
CA ILE A 87 -6.54 18.81 -12.24
C ILE A 87 -6.26 18.96 -10.75
N SER A 88 -6.88 18.11 -9.93
CA SER A 88 -6.67 18.07 -8.49
C SER A 88 -5.77 16.89 -8.10
N ILE A 89 -4.83 17.15 -7.20
CA ILE A 89 -3.95 16.15 -6.60
C ILE A 89 -4.11 16.25 -5.08
N ASP A 90 -5.09 15.51 -4.56
CA ASP A 90 -5.45 15.48 -3.14
C ASP A 90 -4.76 14.32 -2.39
N GLN A 91 -4.82 14.38 -1.04
CA GLN A 91 -4.25 13.38 -0.14
C GLN A 91 -5.09 12.12 0.06
N LYS A 92 -6.23 11.98 -0.62
CA LYS A 92 -7.08 10.80 -0.40
C LYS A 92 -6.29 9.52 -0.63
N GLN A 93 -6.40 8.60 0.31
CA GLN A 93 -5.74 7.30 0.25
C GLN A 93 -5.92 6.65 -1.12
N GLY A 94 -4.84 6.03 -1.61
CA GLY A 94 -4.79 5.36 -2.89
C GLY A 94 -5.84 4.25 -3.02
N SER A 95 -5.92 3.69 -4.19
CA SER A 95 -6.83 2.56 -4.50
C SER A 95 -6.78 1.47 -3.44
N HIS A 96 -7.94 1.09 -2.90
CA HIS A 96 -8.07 -0.07 -2.02
C HIS A 96 -7.92 -1.43 -2.77
N ASN A 97 -7.68 -1.38 -4.07
CA ASN A 97 -7.50 -2.59 -4.87
C ASN A 97 -6.15 -3.24 -4.52
N PRO A 98 -6.14 -4.49 -3.99
CA PRO A 98 -4.91 -5.17 -3.58
C PRO A 98 -3.98 -5.52 -4.75
N ARG A 99 -4.45 -5.40 -5.99
CA ARG A 99 -3.67 -5.64 -7.22
C ARG A 99 -2.96 -4.39 -7.74
N SER A 100 -3.31 -3.20 -7.24
CA SER A 100 -2.64 -1.97 -7.65
C SER A 100 -1.26 -1.88 -7.02
N THR A 101 -0.23 -1.62 -7.84
CA THR A 101 1.16 -1.41 -7.43
C THR A 101 1.65 -0.03 -7.88
N VAL A 102 2.80 0.41 -7.39
CA VAL A 102 3.45 1.64 -7.87
C VAL A 102 3.58 1.60 -9.39
N ALA A 103 4.12 0.52 -9.96
CA ALA A 103 4.29 0.37 -11.40
C ALA A 103 2.97 0.46 -12.19
N THR A 104 1.85 -0.06 -11.64
CA THR A 104 0.55 0.01 -12.34
C THR A 104 -0.10 1.39 -12.26
N VAL A 105 0.08 2.11 -11.17
CA VAL A 105 -0.47 3.47 -11.00
C VAL A 105 0.29 4.49 -11.85
N THR A 106 1.58 4.26 -12.06
CA THR A 106 2.47 5.11 -12.88
C THR A 106 2.52 4.72 -14.35
N GLU A 107 1.75 3.71 -14.75
CA GLU A 107 1.76 3.13 -16.11
C GLU A 107 3.09 2.49 -16.53
N ILE A 108 4.13 2.51 -15.68
CA ILE A 108 5.43 1.89 -15.96
C ILE A 108 5.26 0.40 -16.27
N GLN A 109 4.34 -0.29 -15.56
CA GLN A 109 4.04 -1.70 -15.81
C GLN A 109 3.61 -1.97 -17.27
N ASP A 110 2.92 -1.05 -17.91
CA ASP A 110 2.43 -1.22 -19.27
C ASP A 110 3.58 -1.16 -20.28
N TYR A 111 4.54 -0.27 -20.06
CA TYR A 111 5.76 -0.18 -20.85
C TYR A 111 6.71 -1.35 -20.60
N LEU A 112 6.88 -1.80 -19.36
CA LEU A 112 7.67 -2.99 -19.04
C LEU A 112 7.09 -4.24 -19.72
N ARG A 113 5.77 -4.45 -19.65
CA ARG A 113 5.10 -5.57 -20.35
C ARG A 113 5.31 -5.51 -21.86
N LEU A 114 5.25 -4.32 -22.43
CA LEU A 114 5.50 -4.12 -23.86
C LEU A 114 6.96 -4.43 -24.21
N LEU A 115 7.92 -3.99 -23.40
CA LEU A 115 9.35 -4.24 -23.61
C LEU A 115 9.64 -5.75 -23.60
N TRP A 116 9.18 -6.48 -22.53
CA TRP A 116 9.36 -7.94 -22.44
C TRP A 116 8.66 -8.70 -23.55
N ALA A 117 7.53 -8.22 -24.05
CA ALA A 117 6.84 -8.84 -25.17
C ALA A 117 7.54 -8.64 -26.52
N ARG A 118 8.35 -7.56 -26.68
CA ARG A 118 8.96 -7.21 -27.98
C ARG A 118 10.39 -7.69 -28.11
N ILE A 119 11.17 -7.65 -27.04
CA ILE A 119 12.61 -7.98 -27.05
C ILE A 119 12.99 -9.03 -25.99
N GLY A 120 12.02 -9.59 -25.27
CA GLY A 120 12.26 -10.61 -24.25
C GLY A 120 12.74 -11.93 -24.85
N LYS A 121 13.72 -12.55 -24.18
CA LYS A 121 14.24 -13.89 -24.48
C LYS A 121 13.64 -14.88 -23.48
N PRO A 122 12.79 -15.83 -23.92
CA PRO A 122 12.21 -16.83 -23.02
C PRO A 122 13.22 -17.92 -22.67
N HIS A 123 13.15 -18.40 -21.42
CA HIS A 123 13.98 -19.47 -20.89
C HIS A 123 13.09 -20.59 -20.32
N CYS A 124 13.55 -21.80 -20.39
CA CYS A 124 12.86 -22.94 -19.80
C CYS A 124 12.79 -22.81 -18.27
N PRO A 125 11.59 -22.90 -17.64
CA PRO A 125 11.46 -22.80 -16.19
C PRO A 125 12.18 -23.88 -15.39
N THR A 126 12.56 -25.00 -16.04
CA THR A 126 13.15 -26.17 -15.38
C THR A 126 14.67 -26.20 -15.51
N CYS A 127 15.22 -25.98 -16.72
CA CYS A 127 16.66 -26.08 -16.98
C CYS A 127 17.33 -24.73 -17.28
N GLY A 128 16.58 -23.62 -17.45
CA GLY A 128 17.13 -22.30 -17.70
C GLY A 128 17.66 -22.08 -19.13
N ILE A 129 17.57 -23.05 -20.03
CA ILE A 129 18.04 -22.90 -21.42
C ILE A 129 17.16 -21.89 -22.15
N GLU A 130 17.77 -21.02 -22.94
CA GLU A 130 17.05 -20.08 -23.81
C GLU A 130 16.23 -20.85 -24.86
N VAL A 131 14.96 -20.45 -24.98
CA VAL A 131 14.00 -21.08 -25.92
C VAL A 131 13.71 -20.10 -27.04
N ALA A 132 14.15 -20.43 -28.26
CA ALA A 132 13.96 -19.57 -29.43
C ALA A 132 12.90 -20.17 -30.37
N ARG A 133 12.13 -19.30 -31.00
CA ARG A 133 11.28 -19.66 -32.13
C ARG A 133 12.18 -19.82 -33.36
N ARG A 134 12.07 -20.93 -34.05
CA ARG A 134 12.86 -21.24 -35.25
C ARG A 134 11.96 -21.46 -36.47
N THR A 135 12.33 -20.91 -37.58
CA THR A 135 11.67 -21.19 -38.85
C THR A 135 12.02 -22.59 -39.34
N VAL A 136 11.15 -23.18 -40.16
CA VAL A 136 11.40 -24.49 -40.81
C VAL A 136 12.77 -24.51 -41.51
N GLN A 137 13.15 -23.41 -42.19
CA GLN A 137 14.45 -23.30 -42.86
C GLN A 137 15.63 -23.34 -41.91
N GLU A 138 15.56 -22.59 -40.82
CA GLU A 138 16.60 -22.57 -39.78
C GLU A 138 16.73 -23.96 -39.11
N ILE A 139 15.60 -24.63 -38.83
CA ILE A 139 15.59 -26.00 -38.32
C ILE A 139 16.28 -26.97 -39.29
N VAL A 140 15.92 -26.90 -40.57
CA VAL A 140 16.52 -27.75 -41.62
C VAL A 140 18.03 -27.48 -41.76
N ASP A 141 18.46 -26.21 -41.71
CA ASP A 141 19.85 -25.87 -41.80
C ASP A 141 20.64 -26.32 -40.56
N ASP A 142 20.08 -26.23 -39.39
CA ASP A 142 20.67 -26.71 -38.15
C ASP A 142 20.80 -28.24 -38.11
N ILE A 143 19.76 -28.97 -38.60
CA ILE A 143 19.82 -30.39 -38.73
C ILE A 143 20.92 -30.86 -39.73
N LEU A 144 20.99 -30.18 -40.85
CA LEU A 144 22.05 -30.47 -41.87
C LEU A 144 23.44 -30.17 -41.33
N TRP A 145 23.58 -29.10 -40.52
CA TRP A 145 24.87 -28.74 -39.90
C TRP A 145 25.32 -29.76 -38.84
N ASN A 146 24.38 -30.22 -37.99
CA ASN A 146 24.68 -31.08 -36.84
C ASN A 146 24.67 -32.57 -37.18
N LEU A 147 23.85 -33.03 -38.15
CA LEU A 147 23.58 -34.43 -38.43
C LEU A 147 23.85 -34.84 -39.88
N GLU A 148 24.68 -34.12 -40.62
CA GLU A 148 25.05 -34.52 -42.00
C GLU A 148 25.72 -35.90 -42.02
N GLU A 149 25.33 -36.77 -42.94
CA GLU A 149 25.75 -38.17 -43.11
C GLU A 149 25.24 -39.11 -41.98
N HIS A 150 24.51 -38.66 -40.99
CA HIS A 150 23.84 -39.54 -40.04
C HIS A 150 22.61 -40.26 -40.66
N THR A 151 22.33 -41.46 -40.22
CA THR A 151 21.02 -42.09 -40.48
C THR A 151 20.07 -41.57 -39.39
N ILE A 152 19.10 -40.79 -39.77
CA ILE A 152 18.18 -40.13 -38.85
C ILE A 152 16.78 -40.71 -38.94
N ALA A 153 16.04 -40.71 -37.83
CA ALA A 153 14.60 -40.87 -37.78
C ALA A 153 13.97 -39.57 -37.36
N VAL A 154 12.97 -39.12 -38.09
CA VAL A 154 12.20 -37.89 -37.77
C VAL A 154 10.95 -38.30 -37.00
N TRP A 155 10.81 -37.75 -35.80
CA TRP A 155 9.75 -38.04 -34.87
C TRP A 155 8.86 -36.81 -34.63
N SER A 156 7.56 -37.01 -34.60
CA SER A 156 6.57 -36.02 -34.23
C SER A 156 6.05 -36.32 -32.82
N PRO A 157 6.28 -35.48 -31.82
CA PRO A 157 5.82 -35.64 -30.45
C PRO A 157 4.35 -35.20 -30.32
N VAL A 158 3.41 -36.16 -30.50
CA VAL A 158 1.97 -35.84 -30.55
C VAL A 158 1.36 -35.73 -29.15
N ILE A 159 1.79 -36.57 -28.24
CA ILE A 159 1.34 -36.52 -26.82
C ILE A 159 2.57 -36.41 -25.90
N ARG A 160 2.52 -35.48 -24.95
CA ARG A 160 3.51 -35.31 -23.89
C ARG A 160 2.83 -35.25 -22.52
N ALA A 161 3.22 -36.14 -21.62
CA ALA A 161 2.79 -36.24 -20.24
C ALA A 161 1.26 -36.14 -20.03
N ARG A 162 0.45 -36.64 -20.93
CA ARG A 162 -1.02 -36.50 -20.91
C ARG A 162 -1.69 -37.80 -20.46
N LYS A 163 -2.68 -37.67 -19.55
CA LYS A 163 -3.48 -38.82 -19.10
C LYS A 163 -4.51 -39.22 -20.15
N GLY A 164 -4.74 -40.51 -20.29
CA GLY A 164 -5.77 -41.03 -21.21
C GLY A 164 -5.39 -42.35 -21.82
N THR A 165 -6.34 -43.03 -22.43
CA THR A 165 -6.11 -44.28 -23.20
C THR A 165 -5.66 -44.05 -24.64
N HIS A 166 -5.85 -42.85 -25.15
CA HIS A 166 -5.48 -42.36 -26.50
C HIS A 166 -5.89 -43.25 -27.69
N GLN A 167 -6.88 -44.12 -27.51
CA GLN A 167 -7.31 -45.09 -28.56
C GLN A 167 -7.81 -44.40 -29.83
N ASP A 168 -8.55 -43.28 -29.70
CA ASP A 168 -9.05 -42.56 -30.87
C ASP A 168 -7.91 -41.88 -31.64
N LEU A 169 -6.87 -41.44 -30.96
CA LEU A 169 -5.67 -40.90 -31.59
C LEU A 169 -4.94 -41.95 -32.42
N PHE A 170 -4.75 -43.18 -31.88
CA PHE A 170 -4.12 -44.25 -32.64
C PHE A 170 -4.90 -44.58 -33.93
N LYS A 171 -6.22 -44.63 -33.87
CA LYS A 171 -7.07 -44.84 -35.07
C LYS A 171 -6.86 -43.73 -36.10
N GLN A 172 -6.90 -42.48 -35.67
CA GLN A 172 -6.68 -41.33 -36.56
C GLN A 172 -5.29 -41.35 -37.21
N LEU A 173 -4.24 -41.74 -36.46
CA LEU A 173 -2.87 -41.82 -36.96
C LEU A 173 -2.77 -42.94 -38.03
N VAL A 174 -3.40 -44.11 -37.82
CA VAL A 174 -3.45 -45.21 -38.81
C VAL A 174 -4.21 -44.76 -40.06
N GLU A 175 -5.36 -44.09 -39.92
CA GLU A 175 -6.13 -43.57 -41.07
C GLU A 175 -5.32 -42.55 -41.89
N GLN A 176 -4.43 -41.79 -41.24
CA GLN A 176 -3.51 -40.86 -41.91
C GLN A 176 -2.25 -41.53 -42.49
N GLY A 177 -2.09 -42.84 -42.30
CA GLY A 177 -0.97 -43.62 -42.86
C GLY A 177 0.27 -43.71 -41.95
N PHE A 178 0.18 -43.26 -40.71
CA PHE A 178 1.26 -43.39 -39.72
C PHE A 178 1.11 -44.68 -38.92
N LEU A 179 1.94 -45.66 -39.25
CA LEU A 179 1.82 -47.02 -38.68
C LEU A 179 2.78 -47.28 -37.52
N ASN A 180 3.84 -46.50 -37.40
CA ASN A 180 4.91 -46.75 -36.43
C ASN A 180 5.22 -45.53 -35.56
N GLY A 181 5.48 -45.80 -34.30
CA GLY A 181 5.87 -44.74 -33.35
C GLY A 181 6.56 -45.27 -32.09
N LYS A 182 6.67 -44.38 -31.09
CA LYS A 182 7.09 -44.78 -29.76
C LYS A 182 5.98 -44.40 -28.77
N VAL A 183 5.75 -45.31 -27.80
CA VAL A 183 4.83 -45.05 -26.67
C VAL A 183 5.64 -45.21 -25.39
N ASN A 184 5.72 -44.16 -24.60
CA ASN A 184 6.53 -44.08 -23.38
C ASN A 184 7.99 -44.49 -23.64
N GLY A 185 8.57 -44.09 -24.79
CA GLY A 185 9.92 -44.40 -25.23
C GLY A 185 10.16 -45.77 -25.85
N HIS A 186 9.16 -46.63 -25.89
CA HIS A 186 9.24 -47.98 -26.50
C HIS A 186 8.59 -47.99 -27.90
N ASP A 187 9.25 -48.65 -28.87
CA ASP A 187 8.70 -48.81 -30.23
C ASP A 187 7.34 -49.49 -30.18
N ALA A 188 6.39 -48.97 -30.93
CA ALA A 188 5.02 -49.46 -30.99
C ALA A 188 4.45 -49.39 -32.41
N GLU A 189 3.64 -50.37 -32.80
CA GLU A 189 2.84 -50.37 -34.00
C GLU A 189 1.43 -49.86 -33.69
N PHE A 190 0.99 -48.84 -34.39
CA PHE A 190 -0.28 -48.20 -34.10
C PHE A 190 -1.53 -48.99 -34.63
N GLU A 191 -1.33 -49.93 -35.47
CA GLU A 191 -2.39 -50.91 -35.86
C GLU A 191 -2.78 -51.81 -34.66
N ASN A 192 -1.79 -52.13 -33.79
CA ASN A 192 -1.98 -52.88 -32.56
C ASN A 192 -1.39 -52.12 -31.36
N PRO A 193 -1.98 -51.00 -30.99
CA PRO A 193 -1.40 -50.14 -29.98
C PRO A 193 -1.39 -50.77 -28.58
N PRO A 194 -0.42 -50.49 -27.76
CA PRO A 194 -0.39 -50.96 -26.36
C PRO A 194 -1.58 -50.42 -25.57
N ILE A 195 -2.09 -51.24 -24.64
CA ILE A 195 -3.19 -50.83 -23.75
C ILE A 195 -2.64 -49.81 -22.73
N LEU A 196 -3.13 -48.59 -22.78
CA LEU A 196 -2.71 -47.48 -21.90
C LEU A 196 -3.70 -47.27 -20.73
N ASP A 197 -3.16 -47.10 -19.53
CA ASP A 197 -3.98 -46.80 -18.34
C ASP A 197 -4.38 -45.31 -18.34
N LYS A 198 -5.68 -45.07 -18.23
CA LYS A 198 -6.25 -43.69 -18.21
C LYS A 198 -5.77 -42.78 -17.07
N ASN A 199 -5.21 -43.37 -16.00
CA ASN A 199 -4.78 -42.62 -14.81
C ASN A 199 -3.32 -42.21 -14.87
N PHE A 200 -2.51 -42.83 -15.74
CA PHE A 200 -1.09 -42.51 -15.92
C PHE A 200 -0.89 -41.51 -17.04
N ARG A 201 0.23 -40.81 -16.99
CA ARG A 201 0.66 -39.89 -18.05
C ARG A 201 1.43 -40.70 -19.10
N HIS A 202 1.16 -40.43 -20.37
CA HIS A 202 1.78 -41.11 -21.50
C HIS A 202 2.42 -40.11 -22.45
N ASP A 203 3.48 -40.59 -23.13
CA ASP A 203 4.17 -39.90 -24.23
C ASP A 203 4.00 -40.72 -25.49
N ILE A 204 3.63 -40.09 -26.63
CA ILE A 204 3.42 -40.74 -27.91
C ILE A 204 4.16 -39.94 -28.96
N ASP A 205 5.14 -40.58 -29.62
CA ASP A 205 5.91 -40.07 -30.74
C ASP A 205 5.57 -40.84 -32.02
N VAL A 206 5.28 -40.10 -33.08
CA VAL A 206 4.98 -40.68 -34.40
C VAL A 206 6.22 -40.58 -35.25
N ARG A 207 6.61 -41.69 -35.87
CA ARG A 207 7.73 -41.70 -36.84
C ARG A 207 7.25 -41.20 -38.20
N ILE A 208 7.78 -40.04 -38.63
CA ILE A 208 7.43 -39.40 -39.89
C ILE A 208 8.22 -40.00 -41.04
N ASP A 209 9.57 -40.07 -40.87
CA ASP A 209 10.45 -40.58 -41.92
C ASP A 209 11.75 -41.14 -41.32
N ARG A 210 12.49 -41.93 -42.13
CA ARG A 210 13.81 -42.45 -41.80
C ARG A 210 14.72 -42.45 -43.02
N PHE A 211 15.81 -41.74 -43.01
CA PHE A 211 16.76 -41.63 -44.13
C PHE A 211 18.15 -41.19 -43.71
N VAL A 212 19.10 -41.20 -44.64
CA VAL A 212 20.44 -40.62 -44.41
C VAL A 212 20.38 -39.12 -44.67
N CYS A 213 20.73 -38.30 -43.66
CA CYS A 213 20.72 -36.87 -43.72
C CYS A 213 21.86 -36.35 -44.61
N ARG A 214 21.53 -35.79 -45.76
CA ARG A 214 22.49 -35.23 -46.71
C ARG A 214 21.96 -33.93 -47.29
N ARG A 215 22.87 -33.02 -47.68
CA ARG A 215 22.51 -31.79 -48.38
C ARG A 215 21.64 -32.03 -49.61
N LYS A 216 21.93 -33.14 -50.34
CA LYS A 216 21.12 -33.57 -51.49
C LYS A 216 19.68 -34.01 -51.16
N SER A 217 19.43 -34.37 -49.88
CA SER A 217 18.13 -34.76 -49.37
C SER A 217 17.39 -33.61 -48.70
N ARG A 218 17.83 -32.34 -48.88
CA ARG A 218 17.24 -31.15 -48.24
C ARG A 218 15.73 -31.06 -48.45
N GLN A 219 15.21 -31.30 -49.65
CA GLN A 219 13.78 -31.24 -49.92
C GLN A 219 13.01 -32.27 -49.09
N ARG A 220 13.47 -33.55 -49.07
CA ARG A 220 12.86 -34.62 -48.25
C ARG A 220 12.91 -34.31 -46.77
N LEU A 221 14.04 -33.73 -46.29
CA LEU A 221 14.14 -33.32 -44.92
C LEU A 221 13.15 -32.19 -44.60
N THR A 222 13.01 -31.18 -45.47
CA THR A 222 12.07 -30.08 -45.31
C THR A 222 10.62 -30.62 -45.22
N GLU A 223 10.20 -31.52 -46.13
CA GLU A 223 8.88 -32.13 -46.11
C GLU A 223 8.63 -32.97 -44.84
N ALA A 224 9.64 -33.69 -44.36
CA ALA A 224 9.56 -34.45 -43.12
C ALA A 224 9.45 -33.55 -41.89
N VAL A 225 10.23 -32.44 -41.85
CA VAL A 225 10.19 -31.44 -40.80
C VAL A 225 8.83 -30.75 -40.77
N GLU A 226 8.31 -30.27 -41.90
CA GLU A 226 6.99 -29.64 -41.98
C GLU A 226 5.86 -30.60 -41.57
N SER A 227 5.93 -31.86 -41.97
CA SER A 227 4.96 -32.87 -41.57
C SER A 227 5.02 -33.18 -40.09
N SER A 228 6.22 -33.26 -39.54
CA SER A 228 6.43 -33.46 -38.10
C SER A 228 5.89 -32.28 -37.27
N LEU A 229 6.23 -31.04 -37.62
CA LEU A 229 5.77 -29.82 -36.92
C LEU A 229 4.24 -29.69 -36.96
N ARG A 230 3.63 -29.96 -38.13
CA ARG A 230 2.16 -29.93 -38.28
C ARG A 230 1.46 -30.96 -37.40
N LEU A 231 1.96 -32.21 -37.34
CA LEU A 231 1.37 -33.31 -36.59
C LEU A 231 1.66 -33.14 -35.07
N GLY A 232 2.86 -32.69 -34.71
CA GLY A 232 3.34 -32.53 -33.35
C GLY A 232 3.02 -31.18 -32.69
N GLY A 233 2.14 -30.38 -33.36
CA GLY A 233 1.74 -29.07 -32.82
C GLY A 233 2.93 -28.10 -32.65
N GLY A 234 3.80 -28.00 -33.66
CA GLY A 234 4.96 -27.13 -33.72
C GLY A 234 6.24 -27.72 -33.15
N ALA A 235 6.26 -28.98 -32.71
CA ALA A 235 7.45 -29.65 -32.18
C ALA A 235 7.88 -30.82 -33.07
N LEU A 236 9.20 -31.02 -33.14
CA LEU A 236 9.82 -32.15 -33.81
C LEU A 236 11.02 -32.69 -33.03
N ALA A 237 11.31 -33.98 -33.16
CA ALA A 237 12.50 -34.61 -32.62
C ALA A 237 13.20 -35.42 -33.68
N ILE A 238 14.52 -35.44 -33.71
CA ILE A 238 15.31 -36.25 -34.61
C ILE A 238 16.24 -37.13 -33.78
N GLU A 239 16.16 -38.41 -34.03
CA GLU A 239 17.03 -39.40 -33.44
C GLU A 239 18.15 -39.79 -34.42
N SER A 240 19.38 -39.74 -34.00
CA SER A 240 20.52 -40.27 -34.76
C SER A 240 20.55 -41.76 -34.53
N LEU A 241 20.12 -42.55 -35.54
CA LEU A 241 20.13 -44.02 -35.49
C LEU A 241 21.53 -44.59 -35.73
N LYS A 242 22.32 -43.95 -36.57
CA LYS A 242 23.66 -44.36 -36.91
C LYS A 242 24.53 -43.14 -37.28
N ALA A 243 25.61 -42.93 -36.54
CA ALA A 243 26.58 -41.90 -36.86
C ALA A 243 27.45 -42.30 -38.10
N PRO A 244 27.98 -41.34 -38.84
CA PRO A 244 28.92 -41.56 -39.92
C PRO A 244 30.23 -42.20 -39.40
N SER A 245 30.91 -43.01 -40.24
CA SER A 245 32.19 -43.56 -39.85
C SER A 245 33.25 -42.47 -39.71
N GLU A 246 34.19 -42.62 -38.77
CA GLU A 246 35.24 -41.61 -38.46
C GLU A 246 36.11 -41.23 -39.71
N ASN A 247 36.19 -42.09 -40.71
CA ASN A 247 36.96 -41.90 -41.92
C ASN A 247 36.21 -41.17 -43.05
N LEU A 248 34.94 -40.76 -42.84
CA LEU A 248 34.19 -40.03 -43.86
C LEU A 248 34.57 -38.57 -43.89
N PRO A 249 34.98 -37.96 -45.02
CA PRO A 249 35.23 -36.54 -45.06
C PRO A 249 33.91 -35.78 -44.93
N LEU A 250 33.79 -34.93 -43.89
CA LEU A 250 32.64 -34.07 -43.68
C LEU A 250 32.82 -32.75 -44.38
N PRO A 251 31.78 -32.09 -44.84
CA PRO A 251 31.85 -30.74 -45.37
C PRO A 251 32.49 -29.75 -44.37
N ASN A 252 33.27 -28.78 -44.85
CA ASN A 252 33.87 -27.81 -43.99
C ASN A 252 32.80 -27.10 -43.11
N GLY A 253 33.03 -27.13 -41.81
CA GLY A 253 32.15 -26.53 -40.83
C GLY A 253 31.03 -27.43 -40.29
N SER A 254 30.91 -28.70 -40.77
CA SER A 254 29.94 -29.64 -40.22
C SER A 254 30.39 -30.19 -38.85
N LYS A 255 29.48 -30.27 -37.90
CA LYS A 255 29.68 -30.82 -36.56
C LYS A 255 29.04 -32.24 -36.39
N SER A 256 28.67 -32.89 -37.49
CA SER A 256 27.91 -34.12 -37.49
C SER A 256 28.55 -35.31 -36.75
N ARG A 257 29.87 -35.24 -36.45
CA ARG A 257 30.57 -36.24 -35.65
C ARG A 257 30.45 -36.04 -34.13
N GLU A 258 29.93 -34.91 -33.67
CA GLU A 258 29.79 -34.63 -32.24
C GLU A 258 28.60 -35.36 -31.61
N HIS A 259 27.72 -35.97 -32.43
CA HIS A 259 26.51 -36.67 -31.97
C HIS A 259 26.63 -38.19 -32.10
N ASP A 260 26.43 -38.87 -30.98
CA ASP A 260 26.46 -40.33 -30.90
C ASP A 260 25.18 -40.96 -31.47
N ALA A 261 25.27 -42.24 -31.88
CA ALA A 261 24.10 -43.01 -32.24
C ALA A 261 23.19 -43.22 -31.01
N GLY A 262 21.89 -43.02 -31.17
CA GLY A 262 20.87 -43.07 -30.13
C GLY A 262 20.57 -41.72 -29.49
N GLN A 263 21.30 -40.65 -29.82
CA GLN A 263 21.04 -39.31 -29.33
C GLN A 263 19.82 -38.72 -30.07
N THR A 264 18.89 -38.13 -29.30
CA THR A 264 17.71 -37.43 -29.82
C THR A 264 17.88 -35.93 -29.60
N ILE A 265 17.70 -35.16 -30.67
CA ILE A 265 17.71 -33.69 -30.63
C ILE A 265 16.31 -33.21 -31.01
N SER A 266 15.79 -32.23 -30.26
CA SER A 266 14.45 -31.68 -30.51
C SER A 266 14.51 -30.24 -30.98
N TRP A 267 13.59 -29.85 -31.85
CA TRP A 267 13.36 -28.50 -32.32
C TRP A 267 11.89 -28.14 -32.19
N SER A 268 11.59 -26.85 -32.16
CA SER A 268 10.22 -26.41 -32.20
C SER A 268 10.10 -25.14 -33.06
N GLU A 269 8.98 -25.04 -33.76
CA GLU A 269 8.51 -23.84 -34.42
C GLU A 269 7.95 -22.80 -33.41
N ASP A 270 7.45 -23.32 -32.26
CA ASP A 270 7.02 -22.56 -31.12
C ASP A 270 8.11 -22.51 -30.03
N PHE A 271 7.94 -21.59 -29.05
CA PHE A 271 8.84 -21.50 -27.91
C PHE A 271 8.71 -22.74 -26.99
N ALA A 272 9.38 -23.82 -27.32
CA ALA A 272 9.38 -25.02 -26.50
C ALA A 272 10.79 -25.48 -26.13
N CYS A 273 10.96 -25.94 -24.87
CA CYS A 273 12.23 -26.49 -24.42
C CYS A 273 12.44 -27.89 -25.03
N PRO A 274 13.59 -28.14 -25.68
CA PRO A 274 13.88 -29.45 -26.26
C PRO A 274 13.88 -30.59 -25.26
N GLU A 275 14.36 -30.35 -24.02
CA GLU A 275 14.50 -31.40 -23.00
C GLU A 275 13.23 -31.63 -22.20
N HIS A 276 12.48 -30.56 -21.84
CA HIS A 276 11.35 -30.62 -20.92
C HIS A 276 10.00 -30.47 -21.61
N GLY A 277 9.97 -30.17 -22.92
CA GLY A 277 8.73 -29.91 -23.66
C GLY A 277 7.91 -28.74 -23.07
N ALA A 278 8.56 -27.91 -22.28
CA ALA A 278 7.92 -26.76 -21.66
C ALA A 278 7.52 -25.76 -22.75
N PHE A 279 6.23 -25.68 -23.01
CA PHE A 279 5.66 -24.77 -23.99
C PHE A 279 5.61 -23.35 -23.40
N MET A 280 6.19 -22.40 -24.11
CA MET A 280 6.09 -20.97 -23.82
C MET A 280 5.03 -20.36 -24.73
N PRO A 281 4.03 -19.67 -24.18
CA PRO A 281 3.04 -19.00 -25.02
C PRO A 281 3.68 -17.89 -25.85
N GLU A 282 3.02 -17.51 -26.94
CA GLU A 282 3.43 -16.35 -27.73
C GLU A 282 3.62 -15.12 -26.84
N LEU A 283 4.78 -14.45 -26.96
CA LEU A 283 5.11 -13.31 -26.12
C LEU A 283 4.24 -12.11 -26.46
N SER A 284 3.11 -12.00 -25.78
CA SER A 284 2.22 -10.84 -25.87
C SER A 284 2.23 -10.04 -24.55
N PRO A 285 1.91 -8.73 -24.53
CA PRO A 285 1.86 -7.95 -23.30
C PRO A 285 0.91 -8.50 -22.23
N ARG A 286 -0.06 -9.34 -22.62
CA ARG A 286 -1.01 -9.99 -21.70
C ARG A 286 -0.35 -11.10 -20.88
N VAL A 287 0.66 -11.76 -21.41
CA VAL A 287 1.43 -12.83 -20.73
C VAL A 287 2.24 -12.24 -19.55
N PHE A 288 2.63 -10.98 -19.63
CA PHE A 288 3.39 -10.29 -18.59
C PHE A 288 2.49 -9.48 -17.64
N SER A 289 1.19 -9.70 -17.67
CA SER A 289 0.23 -9.05 -16.79
C SER A 289 -0.26 -9.99 -15.69
N PHE A 290 0.05 -9.68 -14.44
CA PHE A 290 -0.49 -10.42 -13.30
C PHE A 290 -2.01 -10.18 -13.09
N ASN A 291 -2.62 -9.24 -13.81
CA ASN A 291 -4.06 -9.01 -13.83
C ASN A 291 -4.78 -9.81 -14.96
N SER A 292 -4.01 -10.46 -15.83
CA SER A 292 -4.53 -11.28 -16.91
C SER A 292 -4.45 -12.78 -16.53
N PRO A 293 -5.49 -13.57 -16.79
CA PRO A 293 -5.44 -15.04 -16.57
C PRO A 293 -4.27 -15.73 -17.30
N LEU A 294 -3.80 -15.15 -18.43
CA LEU A 294 -2.70 -15.71 -19.22
C LEU A 294 -1.33 -15.51 -18.54
N GLY A 295 -1.16 -14.45 -17.73
CA GLY A 295 0.11 -14.12 -17.11
C GLY A 295 0.15 -14.34 -15.60
N ALA A 296 -1.02 -14.37 -14.95
CA ALA A 296 -1.10 -14.53 -13.50
C ALA A 296 -0.65 -15.91 -13.03
N CYS A 297 0.01 -15.98 -11.88
CA CYS A 297 0.24 -17.23 -11.16
C CYS A 297 -1.12 -17.89 -10.84
N SER A 298 -1.26 -19.18 -11.16
CA SER A 298 -2.51 -19.94 -10.99
C SER A 298 -2.92 -20.06 -9.52
N SER A 299 -1.97 -20.21 -8.60
CA SER A 299 -2.18 -20.42 -7.18
C SER A 299 -2.65 -19.14 -6.45
N CYS A 300 -2.01 -17.99 -6.68
CA CYS A 300 -2.38 -16.73 -6.04
C CYS A 300 -3.20 -15.79 -6.93
N GLN A 301 -3.51 -16.19 -8.17
CA GLN A 301 -4.24 -15.38 -9.14
C GLN A 301 -3.68 -13.97 -9.33
N GLY A 302 -2.36 -13.84 -9.32
CA GLY A 302 -1.65 -12.58 -9.50
C GLY A 302 -1.55 -11.68 -8.27
N LEU A 303 -1.94 -12.15 -7.07
CA LEU A 303 -1.82 -11.39 -5.83
C LEU A 303 -0.40 -11.41 -5.25
N GLY A 304 0.40 -12.44 -5.57
CA GLY A 304 1.73 -12.66 -5.03
C GLY A 304 1.75 -13.17 -3.59
N VAL A 305 0.61 -13.15 -2.92
CA VAL A 305 0.46 -13.59 -1.54
C VAL A 305 -0.71 -14.56 -1.40
N GLN A 306 -0.58 -15.43 -0.41
CA GLN A 306 -1.65 -16.30 0.05
C GLN A 306 -1.93 -16.01 1.51
N ARG A 307 -3.19 -15.85 1.84
CA ARG A 307 -3.61 -15.64 3.22
C ARG A 307 -3.63 -16.96 3.94
N GLN A 308 -2.80 -17.11 4.95
CA GLN A 308 -2.66 -18.32 5.75
C GLN A 308 -2.80 -18.03 7.23
N PHE A 309 -3.25 -19.00 8.02
CA PHE A 309 -3.28 -18.86 9.48
C PHE A 309 -1.86 -18.78 10.02
N ASN A 310 -1.62 -17.76 10.86
CA ASN A 310 -0.36 -17.60 11.56
C ASN A 310 -0.47 -18.25 12.93
N THR A 311 0.38 -19.22 13.21
CA THR A 311 0.39 -19.98 14.47
C THR A 311 0.54 -19.06 15.69
N GLU A 312 1.36 -18.01 15.62
CA GLU A 312 1.53 -17.01 16.68
C GLU A 312 0.27 -16.17 16.97
N LEU A 313 -0.59 -15.97 15.95
CA LEU A 313 -1.88 -15.30 16.10
C LEU A 313 -3.00 -16.25 16.50
N VAL A 314 -2.90 -17.53 16.14
CA VAL A 314 -3.87 -18.58 16.48
C VAL A 314 -3.65 -19.09 17.90
N VAL A 315 -2.41 -19.34 18.31
CA VAL A 315 -2.06 -19.91 19.61
C VAL A 315 -1.41 -18.86 20.51
N ASP A 316 -1.81 -18.86 21.76
CA ASP A 316 -1.13 -18.11 22.82
C ASP A 316 -0.09 -19.02 23.48
N TYR A 317 1.16 -18.84 23.07
CA TYR A 317 2.26 -19.69 23.48
C TYR A 317 2.58 -19.64 25.00
N GLU A 318 2.16 -18.57 25.68
CA GLU A 318 2.32 -18.43 27.14
C GLU A 318 1.19 -19.14 27.92
N MET A 319 0.14 -19.59 27.25
CA MET A 319 -1.00 -20.28 27.85
C MET A 319 -0.93 -21.79 27.62
N SER A 320 -1.46 -22.55 28.56
CA SER A 320 -1.59 -24.01 28.44
C SER A 320 -2.87 -24.40 27.69
N ILE A 321 -2.94 -25.63 27.21
CA ILE A 321 -4.12 -26.24 26.60
C ILE A 321 -5.32 -26.13 27.54
N GLY A 322 -5.13 -26.50 28.81
CA GLY A 322 -6.14 -26.44 29.86
C GLY A 322 -6.68 -25.05 30.14
N ASN A 323 -5.90 -24.00 29.90
CA ASN A 323 -6.33 -22.61 30.02
C ASN A 323 -6.84 -22.00 28.70
N GLY A 324 -6.94 -22.81 27.62
CA GLY A 324 -7.46 -22.43 26.33
C GLY A 324 -6.47 -21.58 25.51
N CYS A 325 -5.34 -22.15 25.12
CA CYS A 325 -4.30 -21.48 24.33
C CYS A 325 -4.75 -21.05 22.93
N VAL A 326 -5.80 -21.67 22.33
CA VAL A 326 -6.26 -21.35 20.98
C VAL A 326 -7.21 -20.14 20.99
N ARG A 327 -6.69 -18.98 20.55
CA ARG A 327 -7.40 -17.67 20.60
C ARG A 327 -8.75 -17.64 19.86
N PRO A 328 -8.88 -18.14 18.61
CA PRO A 328 -10.16 -18.13 17.90
C PRO A 328 -11.26 -18.90 18.62
N TRP A 329 -10.93 -19.94 19.37
CA TRP A 329 -11.90 -20.79 20.06
C TRP A 329 -12.37 -20.24 21.39
N LYS A 330 -11.59 -19.39 22.08
CA LYS A 330 -12.03 -18.69 23.30
C LYS A 330 -13.31 -17.88 23.12
N ARG A 331 -13.50 -17.34 21.90
CA ARG A 331 -14.67 -16.49 21.55
C ARG A 331 -15.67 -17.21 20.65
N SER A 332 -15.59 -18.53 20.50
CA SER A 332 -16.53 -19.34 19.73
C SER A 332 -17.85 -19.53 20.49
N MET A 333 -18.88 -20.03 19.79
CA MET A 333 -20.16 -20.37 20.45
C MET A 333 -20.07 -21.61 21.38
N SER A 334 -19.01 -22.41 21.24
CA SER A 334 -18.79 -23.63 22.03
C SER A 334 -17.34 -23.78 22.46
N PRO A 335 -16.81 -22.86 23.34
CA PRO A 335 -15.39 -22.93 23.76
C PRO A 335 -15.05 -24.21 24.51
N SER A 336 -16.00 -24.72 25.34
CA SER A 336 -15.83 -25.96 26.10
C SER A 336 -15.68 -27.20 25.22
N TRP A 337 -16.35 -27.25 24.08
CA TRP A 337 -16.25 -28.39 23.15
C TRP A 337 -14.88 -28.47 22.51
N TYR A 338 -14.35 -27.34 22.03
CA TYR A 338 -13.01 -27.29 21.44
C TYR A 338 -11.91 -27.64 22.45
N ARG A 339 -12.10 -27.20 23.69
CA ARG A 339 -11.18 -27.51 24.78
C ARG A 339 -11.17 -29.01 25.08
N ARG A 340 -12.34 -29.66 25.28
CA ARG A 340 -12.45 -31.12 25.48
C ARG A 340 -11.87 -31.91 24.32
N LEU A 341 -12.01 -31.43 23.09
CA LEU A 341 -11.43 -32.05 21.92
C LEU A 341 -9.90 -32.08 22.01
N LEU A 342 -9.25 -30.95 22.35
CA LEU A 342 -7.81 -30.86 22.53
C LEU A 342 -7.32 -31.65 23.74
N GLU A 343 -8.07 -31.66 24.82
CA GLU A 343 -7.76 -32.45 26.02
C GLU A 343 -7.68 -33.95 25.69
N GLN A 344 -8.60 -34.48 24.88
CA GLN A 344 -8.58 -35.89 24.46
C GLN A 344 -7.44 -36.21 23.47
N VAL A 345 -7.07 -35.28 22.60
CA VAL A 345 -5.88 -35.43 21.75
C VAL A 345 -4.62 -35.47 22.62
N ALA A 346 -4.53 -34.54 23.57
CA ALA A 346 -3.41 -34.48 24.51
C ALA A 346 -3.28 -35.76 25.38
N ASP A 347 -4.42 -36.27 25.87
CA ASP A 347 -4.46 -37.52 26.64
C ASP A 347 -3.99 -38.72 25.83
N TYR A 348 -4.43 -38.83 24.56
CA TYR A 348 -3.99 -39.91 23.66
C TYR A 348 -2.47 -39.93 23.41
N TYR A 349 -1.87 -38.75 23.25
CA TYR A 349 -0.41 -38.60 23.00
C TYR A 349 0.41 -38.33 24.26
N ASN A 350 -0.17 -38.39 25.47
CA ASN A 350 0.44 -38.05 26.75
C ASN A 350 1.04 -36.63 26.79
N ILE A 351 0.40 -35.66 26.11
CA ILE A 351 0.84 -34.26 26.10
C ILE A 351 0.35 -33.55 27.37
N PRO A 352 1.22 -32.85 28.12
CA PRO A 352 0.84 -32.21 29.37
C PRO A 352 -0.04 -30.95 29.12
N ILE A 353 -1.32 -31.02 29.56
CA ILE A 353 -2.32 -29.95 29.32
C ILE A 353 -2.17 -28.70 30.20
N HIS A 354 -1.36 -28.78 31.28
CA HIS A 354 -1.15 -27.67 32.22
C HIS A 354 0.13 -26.87 31.97
N VAL A 355 0.98 -27.33 31.05
CA VAL A 355 2.23 -26.65 30.67
C VAL A 355 1.97 -25.63 29.59
N PRO A 356 2.60 -24.42 29.62
CA PRO A 356 2.51 -23.45 28.54
C PRO A 356 2.87 -24.04 27.17
N PHE A 357 2.13 -23.69 26.12
CA PHE A 357 2.29 -24.27 24.78
C PHE A 357 3.72 -24.18 24.25
N LYS A 358 4.46 -23.12 24.56
CA LYS A 358 5.87 -22.93 24.18
C LYS A 358 6.85 -23.94 24.77
N LEU A 359 6.47 -24.63 25.86
CA LEU A 359 7.32 -25.63 26.53
C LEU A 359 7.01 -27.05 26.06
N LEU A 360 6.04 -27.26 25.20
CA LEU A 360 5.81 -28.53 24.51
C LEU A 360 6.93 -28.78 23.51
N SER A 361 7.26 -30.02 23.23
CA SER A 361 8.19 -30.37 22.17
C SER A 361 7.65 -30.00 20.79
N ASP A 362 8.51 -29.85 19.78
CA ASP A 362 8.12 -29.50 18.41
C ASP A 362 7.14 -30.54 17.84
N ASP A 363 7.35 -31.84 18.11
CA ASP A 363 6.46 -32.92 17.66
C ASP A 363 5.07 -32.81 18.31
N GLU A 364 5.01 -32.51 19.63
CA GLU A 364 3.75 -32.31 20.33
C GLU A 364 2.97 -31.07 19.79
N GLN A 365 3.70 -29.98 19.50
CA GLN A 365 3.13 -28.80 18.89
C GLN A 365 2.59 -29.10 17.48
N ASP A 366 3.35 -29.83 16.66
CA ASP A 366 2.98 -30.19 15.30
C ASP A 366 1.75 -31.10 15.27
N ILE A 367 1.64 -32.09 16.14
CA ILE A 367 0.44 -32.93 16.29
C ILE A 367 -0.80 -32.06 16.61
N LEU A 368 -0.66 -31.14 17.54
CA LEU A 368 -1.78 -30.26 17.90
C LEU A 368 -2.14 -29.29 16.78
N LEU A 369 -1.16 -28.70 16.11
CA LEU A 369 -1.35 -27.69 15.06
C LEU A 369 -1.82 -28.28 13.73
N TYR A 370 -1.19 -29.36 13.27
CA TYR A 370 -1.34 -29.88 11.92
C TYR A 370 -1.98 -31.26 11.84
N GLY A 371 -2.14 -31.95 12.99
CA GLY A 371 -2.92 -33.18 13.04
C GLY A 371 -2.12 -34.45 13.33
N SER A 372 -2.82 -35.57 13.51
CA SER A 372 -2.29 -36.90 13.85
C SER A 372 -1.94 -37.76 12.63
N GLY A 373 -1.96 -37.19 11.42
CA GLY A 373 -1.78 -37.96 10.19
C GLY A 373 -2.88 -39.03 10.00
N SER A 374 -2.49 -40.29 9.85
CA SER A 374 -3.42 -41.42 9.67
C SER A 374 -3.89 -42.05 11.01
N THR A 375 -3.36 -41.60 12.14
CA THR A 375 -3.67 -42.17 13.45
C THR A 375 -5.09 -41.83 13.90
N VAL A 376 -5.93 -42.86 14.06
CA VAL A 376 -7.32 -42.71 14.48
C VAL A 376 -7.42 -42.61 15.99
N ILE A 377 -8.05 -41.54 16.46
CA ILE A 377 -8.32 -41.28 17.89
C ILE A 377 -9.80 -41.54 18.19
N ASN A 378 -10.08 -42.18 19.28
CA ASN A 378 -11.44 -42.42 19.76
C ASN A 378 -11.90 -41.25 20.64
N PHE A 379 -12.70 -40.34 20.11
CA PHE A 379 -13.26 -39.22 20.86
C PHE A 379 -14.56 -39.61 21.57
N HIS A 380 -14.67 -39.24 22.83
CA HIS A 380 -15.85 -39.46 23.66
C HIS A 380 -16.41 -38.12 24.19
N PHE A 381 -17.61 -37.77 23.78
CA PHE A 381 -18.28 -36.54 24.26
C PHE A 381 -19.57 -36.90 25.00
N GLU A 382 -19.66 -36.42 26.20
CA GLU A 382 -20.88 -36.51 27.03
C GLU A 382 -21.58 -35.14 27.00
N SER A 383 -22.83 -35.15 26.54
CA SER A 383 -23.70 -33.97 26.52
C SER A 383 -24.32 -33.76 27.92
N ASP A 384 -24.64 -32.50 28.24
CA ASP A 384 -25.31 -32.14 29.49
C ASP A 384 -26.66 -32.90 29.72
N ASN A 385 -27.19 -33.53 28.66
CA ASN A 385 -28.38 -34.38 28.70
C ASN A 385 -28.08 -35.88 28.87
N GLY A 386 -26.82 -36.27 29.15
CA GLY A 386 -26.43 -37.68 29.34
C GLY A 386 -26.24 -38.48 28.04
N SER A 387 -26.35 -37.87 26.87
CA SER A 387 -26.10 -38.53 25.59
C SER A 387 -24.59 -38.61 25.33
N VAL A 388 -24.10 -39.83 25.08
CA VAL A 388 -22.68 -40.09 24.79
C VAL A 388 -22.47 -40.16 23.27
N TYR A 389 -21.66 -39.25 22.74
CA TYR A 389 -21.23 -39.27 21.31
C TYR A 389 -19.83 -39.86 21.23
N LYS A 390 -19.66 -40.89 20.41
CA LYS A 390 -18.36 -41.50 20.10
C LYS A 390 -18.00 -41.22 18.65
N MET A 391 -16.81 -40.70 18.40
CA MET A 391 -16.28 -40.46 17.06
C MET A 391 -14.90 -41.09 16.94
N ASN A 392 -14.72 -41.94 15.90
CA ASN A 392 -13.43 -42.55 15.56
C ASN A 392 -12.89 -41.90 14.30
N ARG A 393 -11.91 -41.00 14.44
CA ARG A 393 -11.30 -40.31 13.30
C ARG A 393 -9.90 -39.79 13.64
N PRO A 394 -9.03 -39.54 12.63
CA PRO A 394 -7.79 -38.83 12.88
C PRO A 394 -8.07 -37.40 13.39
N TRP A 395 -7.15 -36.89 14.19
CA TRP A 395 -7.14 -35.48 14.53
C TRP A 395 -6.64 -34.66 13.33
N GLU A 396 -7.46 -33.76 12.81
CA GLU A 396 -7.16 -32.96 11.61
C GLU A 396 -6.18 -31.80 11.87
N GLY A 397 -5.96 -31.42 13.13
CA GLY A 397 -5.15 -30.28 13.53
C GLY A 397 -5.96 -28.99 13.76
N ILE A 398 -5.36 -28.07 14.54
CA ILE A 398 -5.96 -26.75 14.80
C ILE A 398 -6.05 -25.94 13.50
N ILE A 399 -4.96 -25.85 12.74
CA ILE A 399 -4.87 -25.02 11.52
C ILE A 399 -5.81 -25.53 10.41
N PRO A 400 -5.77 -26.80 10.00
CA PRO A 400 -6.69 -27.32 8.98
C PRO A 400 -8.17 -27.18 9.38
N ARG A 401 -8.47 -27.32 10.67
CA ARG A 401 -9.83 -27.13 11.17
C ARG A 401 -10.30 -25.68 11.08
N LEU A 402 -9.42 -24.71 11.35
CA LEU A 402 -9.73 -23.29 11.17
C LEU A 402 -9.89 -22.95 9.70
N GLU A 403 -9.07 -23.50 8.79
CA GLU A 403 -9.19 -23.35 7.34
C GLU A 403 -10.54 -23.84 6.83
N LYS A 404 -10.95 -25.04 7.26
CA LYS A 404 -12.26 -25.59 6.96
C LYS A 404 -13.39 -24.68 7.47
N THR A 405 -13.27 -24.22 8.71
CA THR A 405 -14.27 -23.29 9.28
C THR A 405 -14.32 -21.98 8.51
N TYR A 406 -13.19 -21.45 8.06
CA TYR A 406 -13.11 -20.23 7.27
C TYR A 406 -13.78 -20.37 5.90
N THR A 407 -13.59 -21.52 5.26
CA THR A 407 -14.16 -21.82 3.94
C THR A 407 -15.67 -22.07 4.01
N GLU A 408 -16.15 -22.79 5.03
CA GLU A 408 -17.53 -23.21 5.15
C GLU A 408 -18.46 -22.19 5.85
N THR A 409 -17.91 -21.22 6.57
CA THR A 409 -18.74 -20.30 7.37
C THR A 409 -19.51 -19.29 6.50
N SER A 410 -20.80 -19.17 6.72
CA SER A 410 -21.66 -18.11 6.17
C SER A 410 -21.71 -16.85 7.06
N SER A 411 -21.14 -16.91 8.28
CA SER A 411 -21.16 -15.79 9.23
C SER A 411 -20.01 -14.84 9.02
N ASP A 412 -20.28 -13.59 8.60
CA ASP A 412 -19.28 -12.53 8.46
C ASP A 412 -18.53 -12.23 9.76
N ARG A 413 -19.22 -12.32 10.91
CA ARG A 413 -18.57 -12.13 12.21
C ARG A 413 -17.53 -13.20 12.50
N THR A 414 -17.83 -14.46 12.17
CA THR A 414 -16.89 -15.58 12.31
C THR A 414 -15.72 -15.43 11.33
N ARG A 415 -16.04 -15.13 10.07
CA ARG A 415 -15.05 -14.91 9.01
C ARG A 415 -14.07 -13.79 9.39
N ASN A 416 -14.56 -12.63 9.83
CA ASN A 416 -13.73 -11.50 10.25
C ASN A 416 -12.84 -11.84 11.46
N ARG A 417 -13.35 -12.63 12.41
CA ARG A 417 -12.56 -13.10 13.56
C ARG A 417 -11.41 -13.99 13.12
N LEU A 418 -11.65 -14.91 12.17
CA LEU A 418 -10.61 -15.80 11.63
C LEU A 418 -9.58 -15.05 10.78
N ILE A 419 -9.99 -14.06 10.00
CA ILE A 419 -9.09 -13.17 9.24
C ILE A 419 -8.06 -12.50 10.15
N ASN A 420 -8.45 -12.10 11.35
CA ASN A 420 -7.52 -11.49 12.32
C ASN A 420 -6.43 -12.45 12.83
N CYS A 421 -6.57 -13.75 12.59
CA CYS A 421 -5.58 -14.77 12.91
C CYS A 421 -4.78 -15.24 11.68
N MET A 422 -4.96 -14.57 10.55
CA MET A 422 -4.27 -14.85 9.29
C MET A 422 -3.24 -13.78 8.97
N THR A 423 -2.21 -14.17 8.25
CA THR A 423 -1.16 -13.29 7.72
C THR A 423 -1.03 -13.55 6.22
N ASP A 424 -0.77 -12.50 5.45
CA ASP A 424 -0.44 -12.64 4.03
C ASP A 424 1.03 -13.10 3.93
N LEU A 425 1.24 -14.34 3.48
CA LEU A 425 2.56 -14.92 3.20
C LEU A 425 2.83 -14.91 1.69
N PRO A 426 4.10 -14.84 1.25
CA PRO A 426 4.43 -15.02 -0.15
C PRO A 426 3.83 -16.32 -0.71
N CYS A 427 3.30 -16.27 -1.91
CA CYS A 427 2.75 -17.45 -2.58
C CYS A 427 3.82 -18.51 -2.77
N SER A 428 3.57 -19.75 -2.36
CA SER A 428 4.52 -20.88 -2.43
C SER A 428 4.92 -21.26 -3.86
N GLU A 429 4.07 -20.99 -4.87
CA GLU A 429 4.36 -21.28 -6.28
C GLU A 429 5.19 -20.18 -6.94
N CYS A 430 4.85 -18.90 -6.72
CA CYS A 430 5.52 -17.79 -7.40
C CYS A 430 6.45 -16.96 -6.48
N ASN A 431 6.62 -17.34 -5.22
CA ASN A 431 7.46 -16.64 -4.25
C ASN A 431 7.24 -15.12 -4.17
N GLY A 432 6.00 -14.67 -4.44
CA GLY A 432 5.66 -13.25 -4.46
C GLY A 432 5.72 -12.58 -5.83
N GLU A 433 6.27 -13.20 -6.86
CA GLU A 433 6.50 -12.61 -8.19
C GLU A 433 5.23 -12.40 -9.02
N LYS A 434 4.06 -12.89 -8.57
CA LYS A 434 2.71 -12.66 -9.14
C LYS A 434 2.44 -13.30 -10.49
N LEU A 435 3.47 -13.58 -11.31
CA LEU A 435 3.37 -14.14 -12.64
C LEU A 435 3.45 -15.67 -12.65
N ASN A 436 2.97 -16.31 -13.71
CA ASN A 436 3.14 -17.72 -13.93
C ASN A 436 4.59 -18.11 -14.27
N ALA A 437 4.92 -19.40 -14.25
CA ALA A 437 6.28 -19.88 -14.45
C ALA A 437 6.86 -19.45 -15.81
N ALA A 438 6.09 -19.50 -16.89
CA ALA A 438 6.53 -19.12 -18.22
C ALA A 438 6.93 -17.64 -18.30
N ALA A 439 6.06 -16.74 -17.84
CA ALA A 439 6.31 -15.30 -17.87
C ALA A 439 7.47 -14.87 -16.97
N ARG A 440 7.70 -15.57 -15.85
CA ARG A 440 8.80 -15.28 -14.92
C ARG A 440 10.19 -15.57 -15.47
N HIS A 441 10.28 -16.49 -16.44
CA HIS A 441 11.54 -16.92 -17.02
C HIS A 441 11.85 -16.28 -18.38
N VAL A 442 11.25 -15.13 -18.66
CA VAL A 442 11.62 -14.30 -19.81
C VAL A 442 12.52 -13.17 -19.33
N THR A 443 13.67 -12.99 -19.98
CA THR A 443 14.67 -11.96 -19.64
C THR A 443 14.77 -10.90 -20.73
N VAL A 444 15.14 -9.70 -20.32
CA VAL A 444 15.61 -8.61 -21.20
C VAL A 444 16.97 -8.20 -20.69
N GLY A 445 18.01 -8.32 -21.55
CA GLY A 445 19.37 -8.07 -21.12
C GLY A 445 19.81 -8.90 -19.90
N GLY A 446 19.41 -10.18 -19.83
CA GLY A 446 19.72 -11.08 -18.71
C GLY A 446 18.79 -10.95 -17.47
N ILE A 447 17.97 -9.90 -17.38
CA ILE A 447 17.18 -9.57 -16.19
C ILE A 447 15.71 -9.96 -16.39
N ARG A 448 15.06 -10.57 -15.37
CA ARG A 448 13.65 -10.96 -15.38
C ARG A 448 12.75 -9.79 -14.99
N LEU A 449 11.50 -9.76 -15.50
CA LEU A 449 10.53 -8.72 -15.16
C LEU A 449 10.22 -8.61 -13.64
N PRO A 450 10.08 -9.71 -12.88
CA PRO A 450 9.90 -9.62 -11.43
C PRO A 450 11.08 -8.97 -10.71
N GLU A 451 12.31 -9.17 -11.18
CA GLU A 451 13.52 -8.56 -10.61
C GLU A 451 13.47 -7.03 -10.74
N VAL A 452 13.21 -6.53 -11.95
CA VAL A 452 13.02 -5.07 -12.15
C VAL A 452 11.88 -4.53 -11.29
N SER A 453 10.79 -5.26 -11.18
CA SER A 453 9.63 -4.82 -10.38
C SER A 453 9.92 -4.77 -8.88
N SER A 454 10.79 -5.61 -8.37
CA SER A 454 11.20 -5.66 -6.96
C SER A 454 12.29 -4.65 -6.59
N CYS A 455 12.98 -4.08 -7.60
CA CYS A 455 13.97 -3.03 -7.38
C CYS A 455 13.36 -1.73 -6.86
N SER A 456 14.19 -0.93 -6.20
CA SER A 456 13.84 0.46 -5.92
C SER A 456 13.71 1.26 -7.24
N ILE A 457 12.97 2.36 -7.19
CA ILE A 457 12.84 3.26 -8.36
C ILE A 457 14.22 3.75 -8.81
N HIS A 458 15.12 4.03 -7.85
CA HIS A 458 16.49 4.42 -8.15
C HIS A 458 17.24 3.33 -8.93
N ASP A 459 17.26 2.10 -8.41
CA ASP A 459 18.00 0.99 -9.01
C ASP A 459 17.37 0.59 -10.35
N SER A 460 16.06 0.66 -10.48
CA SER A 460 15.35 0.45 -11.76
C SER A 460 15.73 1.49 -12.79
N LEU A 461 15.94 2.74 -12.38
CA LEU A 461 16.37 3.81 -13.27
C LEU A 461 17.81 3.59 -13.77
N GLU A 462 18.73 3.21 -12.88
CA GLU A 462 20.10 2.89 -13.25
C GLU A 462 20.16 1.67 -14.16
N LEU A 463 19.36 0.64 -13.90
CA LEU A 463 19.27 -0.55 -14.75
C LEU A 463 18.77 -0.21 -16.15
N VAL A 464 17.68 0.58 -16.27
CA VAL A 464 17.14 1.00 -17.58
C VAL A 464 18.16 1.83 -18.36
N ARG A 465 18.94 2.66 -17.70
CA ARG A 465 20.05 3.40 -18.32
C ARG A 465 21.19 2.50 -18.78
N ALA A 466 21.51 1.47 -17.99
CA ALA A 466 22.58 0.54 -18.32
C ALA A 466 22.29 -0.31 -19.58
N TRP A 467 21.02 -0.50 -19.96
CA TRP A 467 20.64 -1.12 -21.23
C TRP A 467 20.87 -0.23 -22.45
N ARG A 468 21.14 1.08 -22.25
CA ARG A 468 21.36 2.02 -23.34
C ARG A 468 22.87 2.24 -23.56
N PRO A 469 23.36 2.25 -24.82
CA PRO A 469 24.77 2.36 -25.10
C PRO A 469 25.40 3.73 -24.73
N GLU A 470 24.58 4.74 -24.48
CA GLU A 470 25.01 6.10 -24.11
C GLU A 470 25.37 6.25 -22.62
N ASN A 471 25.22 5.19 -21.82
CA ASN A 471 25.41 5.26 -20.37
C ASN A 471 26.86 4.97 -19.97
N GLU A 472 27.51 5.96 -19.35
CA GLU A 472 28.90 5.86 -18.85
C GLU A 472 28.98 5.26 -17.42
N ASN A 473 27.85 5.14 -16.69
CA ASN A 473 27.87 4.82 -15.25
C ASN A 473 27.81 3.33 -14.91
N GLY A 474 27.67 2.45 -15.90
CA GLY A 474 27.54 1.00 -15.66
C GLY A 474 26.21 0.59 -15.00
N PRO A 475 25.98 -0.72 -14.79
CA PRO A 475 24.80 -1.24 -14.11
C PRO A 475 24.87 -1.08 -12.59
N PRO A 476 23.73 -1.16 -11.87
CA PRO A 476 23.72 -1.31 -10.43
C PRO A 476 24.58 -2.52 -10.00
N GLU A 477 25.32 -2.38 -8.91
CA GLU A 477 26.27 -3.40 -8.41
C GLU A 477 25.62 -4.79 -8.27
N MET A 478 24.36 -4.84 -7.87
CA MET A 478 23.60 -6.09 -7.71
C MET A 478 23.31 -6.85 -9.02
N TYR A 479 23.45 -6.23 -10.18
CA TYR A 479 23.19 -6.81 -11.50
C TYR A 479 24.44 -6.84 -12.41
N ALA A 480 25.59 -6.43 -11.92
CA ALA A 480 26.82 -6.32 -12.70
C ALA A 480 27.21 -7.64 -13.39
N ASP A 481 27.00 -8.78 -12.72
CA ASP A 481 27.33 -10.11 -13.23
C ASP A 481 26.25 -10.72 -14.14
N GLN A 482 25.02 -10.20 -14.12
CA GLN A 482 23.88 -10.77 -14.86
C GLN A 482 23.51 -9.94 -16.11
N LEU A 483 23.93 -8.67 -16.14
CA LEU A 483 23.53 -7.77 -17.21
C LEU A 483 24.18 -8.15 -18.54
N GLU A 484 23.35 -8.48 -19.52
CA GLU A 484 23.76 -8.66 -20.91
C GLU A 484 23.50 -7.39 -21.73
N THR A 485 24.40 -7.05 -22.62
CA THR A 485 24.19 -5.97 -23.58
C THR A 485 23.08 -6.34 -24.57
N LEU A 486 22.18 -5.42 -24.83
CA LEU A 486 21.13 -5.61 -25.84
C LEU A 486 21.78 -5.56 -27.23
N ASP A 487 21.38 -6.46 -28.12
CA ASP A 487 21.79 -6.44 -29.52
C ASP A 487 21.19 -5.22 -30.27
N GLU A 488 21.78 -4.85 -31.43
CA GLU A 488 21.35 -3.67 -32.20
C GLU A 488 19.85 -3.71 -32.58
N LYS A 489 19.29 -4.90 -32.86
CA LYS A 489 17.88 -5.09 -33.20
C LYS A 489 16.99 -4.83 -31.99
N SER A 490 17.33 -5.38 -30.86
CA SER A 490 16.61 -5.18 -29.59
C SER A 490 16.68 -3.73 -29.13
N LEU A 491 17.83 -3.08 -29.27
CA LEU A 491 18.00 -1.64 -29.01
C LEU A 491 17.10 -0.81 -29.92
N PHE A 492 17.10 -1.08 -31.23
CA PHE A 492 16.25 -0.35 -32.19
C PHE A 492 14.75 -0.45 -31.83
N ILE A 493 14.29 -1.64 -31.49
CA ILE A 493 12.88 -1.88 -31.10
C ILE A 493 12.58 -1.27 -29.74
N GLY A 494 13.51 -1.37 -28.79
CA GLY A 494 13.31 -1.00 -27.38
C GLY A 494 13.50 0.49 -27.06
N THR A 495 14.22 1.25 -27.92
CA THR A 495 14.69 2.62 -27.61
C THR A 495 13.57 3.55 -27.14
N GLU A 496 12.46 3.63 -27.86
CA GLU A 496 11.36 4.52 -27.48
C GLU A 496 10.64 4.06 -26.20
N ILE A 497 10.53 2.75 -25.99
CA ILE A 497 9.93 2.18 -24.78
C ILE A 497 10.83 2.47 -23.56
N LEU A 498 12.14 2.30 -23.72
CA LEU A 498 13.12 2.58 -22.66
C LEU A 498 13.16 4.06 -22.28
N LYS A 499 13.08 4.98 -23.27
CA LYS A 499 12.97 6.43 -23.00
C LYS A 499 11.74 6.78 -22.17
N GLU A 500 10.58 6.16 -22.47
CA GLU A 500 9.34 6.39 -21.73
C GLU A 500 9.42 5.84 -20.30
N ILE A 501 10.01 4.65 -20.12
CA ILE A 501 10.24 4.08 -18.77
C ILE A 501 11.20 4.99 -17.99
N GLU A 502 12.32 5.37 -18.59
CA GLU A 502 13.31 6.25 -17.95
C GLU A 502 12.70 7.59 -17.53
N SER A 503 11.90 8.21 -18.41
CA SER A 503 11.24 9.47 -18.12
C SER A 503 10.33 9.37 -16.88
N ARG A 504 9.51 8.32 -16.79
CA ARG A 504 8.61 8.09 -15.64
C ARG A 504 9.36 7.78 -14.36
N LEU A 505 10.42 6.98 -14.44
CA LEU A 505 11.28 6.68 -13.29
C LEU A 505 12.00 7.94 -12.80
N ASN A 506 12.50 8.80 -13.72
CA ASN A 506 13.11 10.08 -13.37
C ASN A 506 12.12 10.98 -12.62
N PHE A 507 10.84 11.07 -13.04
CA PHE A 507 9.86 11.87 -12.32
C PHE A 507 9.57 11.33 -10.92
N LEU A 508 9.50 10.02 -10.75
CA LEU A 508 9.34 9.43 -9.42
C LEU A 508 10.55 9.69 -8.52
N ASN A 509 11.75 9.64 -9.09
CA ASN A 509 12.99 9.96 -8.40
C ASN A 509 13.04 11.45 -7.98
N SER A 510 12.62 12.36 -8.88
CA SER A 510 12.63 13.82 -8.61
C SER A 510 11.67 14.25 -7.52
N VAL A 511 10.55 13.53 -7.32
CA VAL A 511 9.61 13.81 -6.21
C VAL A 511 9.99 13.09 -4.90
N GLY A 512 11.21 12.52 -4.80
CA GLY A 512 11.70 11.88 -3.57
C GLY A 512 11.06 10.53 -3.26
N LEU A 513 10.75 9.73 -4.27
CA LEU A 513 10.20 8.37 -4.15
C LEU A 513 11.20 7.28 -4.58
N ASP A 514 12.47 7.64 -4.67
CA ASP A 514 13.59 6.81 -5.12
C ASP A 514 13.72 5.47 -4.37
N TYR A 515 13.30 5.44 -3.11
CA TYR A 515 13.37 4.27 -2.22
C TYR A 515 12.21 3.27 -2.38
N LEU A 516 11.12 3.63 -3.06
CA LEU A 516 9.99 2.72 -3.27
C LEU A 516 10.30 1.67 -4.31
N THR A 517 9.79 0.44 -4.13
CA THR A 517 9.84 -0.60 -5.16
C THR A 517 8.66 -0.49 -6.12
N LEU A 518 8.85 -0.87 -7.37
CA LEU A 518 7.81 -0.80 -8.38
C LEU A 518 6.64 -1.76 -8.10
N ASP A 519 6.90 -2.89 -7.46
CA ASP A 519 5.90 -3.89 -7.08
C ASP A 519 5.16 -3.59 -5.78
N ARG A 520 5.56 -2.51 -5.06
CA ARG A 520 4.92 -2.12 -3.80
C ARG A 520 3.43 -1.88 -3.98
N LYS A 521 2.62 -2.49 -3.13
CA LYS A 521 1.16 -2.40 -3.19
C LYS A 521 0.70 -0.98 -2.88
N ALA A 522 -0.18 -0.41 -3.70
CA ALA A 522 -0.68 0.96 -3.56
C ALA A 522 -1.43 1.20 -2.22
N ASN A 523 -2.08 0.19 -1.67
CA ASN A 523 -2.77 0.27 -0.38
C ASN A 523 -1.83 0.30 0.84
N THR A 524 -0.51 0.09 0.65
CA THR A 524 0.52 0.18 1.71
C THR A 524 1.24 1.52 1.70
N LEU A 525 0.91 2.39 0.76
CA LEU A 525 1.50 3.72 0.63
C LEU A 525 0.89 4.68 1.65
N SER A 526 1.71 5.57 2.17
CA SER A 526 1.24 6.72 2.93
C SER A 526 0.46 7.70 2.02
N GLY A 527 -0.32 8.60 2.63
CA GLY A 527 -1.06 9.63 1.88
C GLY A 527 -0.13 10.48 1.02
N GLY A 528 1.00 10.93 1.58
CA GLY A 528 2.00 11.72 0.86
C GLY A 528 2.70 10.95 -0.28
N GLU A 529 3.08 9.67 -0.07
CA GLU A 529 3.65 8.83 -1.15
C GLU A 529 2.65 8.67 -2.30
N SER A 530 1.39 8.39 -2.00
CA SER A 530 0.32 8.24 -3.02
C SER A 530 0.09 9.53 -3.80
N GLN A 531 0.11 10.68 -3.13
CA GLN A 531 -0.04 12.00 -3.74
C GLN A 531 1.13 12.31 -4.69
N ARG A 532 2.38 12.06 -4.25
CA ARG A 532 3.57 12.28 -5.07
C ARG A 532 3.64 11.37 -6.29
N ILE A 533 3.18 10.12 -6.18
CA ILE A 533 3.04 9.22 -7.34
C ILE A 533 2.09 9.83 -8.37
N ARG A 534 0.93 10.36 -7.95
CA ARG A 534 -0.01 11.03 -8.84
C ARG A 534 0.62 12.28 -9.47
N LEU A 535 1.34 13.07 -8.67
CA LEU A 535 2.06 14.25 -9.16
C LEU A 535 3.07 13.87 -10.24
N ALA A 536 3.92 12.87 -9.99
CA ALA A 536 4.90 12.38 -10.95
C ALA A 536 4.24 11.88 -12.25
N THR A 537 3.10 11.17 -12.15
CA THR A 537 2.33 10.72 -13.31
C THR A 537 1.79 11.90 -14.14
N GLN A 538 1.30 12.97 -13.49
CA GLN A 538 0.81 14.15 -14.18
C GLN A 538 1.92 14.96 -14.85
N ILE A 539 3.07 15.11 -14.22
CA ILE A 539 4.25 15.76 -14.80
C ILE A 539 4.72 14.99 -16.03
N GLY A 540 4.74 13.66 -15.93
CA GLY A 540 5.09 12.78 -17.05
C GLY A 540 4.21 12.97 -18.28
N SER A 541 2.97 13.42 -18.12
CA SER A 541 2.07 13.73 -19.24
C SER A 541 2.45 14.99 -20.03
N ARG A 542 3.34 15.85 -19.48
CA ARG A 542 3.79 17.12 -20.05
C ARG A 542 2.66 18.02 -20.57
N LEU A 543 1.51 17.99 -19.90
CA LEU A 543 0.39 18.87 -20.23
C LEU A 543 0.78 20.33 -19.97
N THR A 544 0.38 21.23 -20.87
CA THR A 544 0.60 22.68 -20.78
C THR A 544 -0.71 23.43 -20.74
N GLY A 545 -0.72 24.62 -20.11
CA GLY A 545 -1.90 25.46 -20.01
C GLY A 545 -2.98 24.94 -19.05
N VAL A 546 -2.62 24.00 -18.17
CA VAL A 546 -3.51 23.38 -17.17
C VAL A 546 -3.35 24.09 -15.82
N MET A 547 -4.41 24.09 -15.03
CA MET A 547 -4.39 24.52 -13.63
C MET A 547 -4.31 23.29 -12.72
N TYR A 548 -3.19 23.11 -12.04
CA TYR A 548 -3.01 22.09 -11.03
C TYR A 548 -3.35 22.63 -9.65
N VAL A 549 -4.20 21.93 -8.90
CA VAL A 549 -4.55 22.25 -7.52
C VAL A 549 -4.05 21.14 -6.61
N LEU A 550 -3.10 21.45 -5.73
CA LEU A 550 -2.42 20.51 -4.84
C LEU A 550 -2.74 20.81 -3.38
N ASP A 551 -2.92 19.75 -2.58
CA ASP A 551 -3.18 19.84 -1.15
C ASP A 551 -1.97 19.33 -0.36
N GLU A 552 -1.24 20.25 0.27
CA GLU A 552 -0.09 19.98 1.14
C GLU A 552 0.90 18.93 0.58
N PRO A 553 1.49 19.14 -0.62
CA PRO A 553 2.35 18.15 -1.27
C PRO A 553 3.66 17.87 -0.51
N SER A 554 4.10 18.77 0.40
CA SER A 554 5.29 18.61 1.24
C SER A 554 5.10 17.67 2.43
N ILE A 555 3.88 17.15 2.64
CA ILE A 555 3.52 16.38 3.83
C ILE A 555 4.38 15.12 4.01
N GLY A 556 4.89 14.90 5.23
CA GLY A 556 5.72 13.73 5.56
C GLY A 556 7.09 13.71 4.86
N LEU A 557 7.53 14.83 4.27
CA LEU A 557 8.84 14.97 3.67
C LEU A 557 9.88 15.49 4.65
N HIS A 558 11.07 14.92 4.55
CA HIS A 558 12.26 15.55 5.09
C HIS A 558 12.62 16.78 4.25
N GLN A 559 13.26 17.80 4.84
CA GLN A 559 13.59 19.05 4.14
C GLN A 559 14.40 18.82 2.86
N ARG A 560 15.32 17.85 2.84
CA ARG A 560 16.06 17.44 1.65
C ARG A 560 15.14 17.02 0.50
N ASP A 561 14.12 16.22 0.81
CA ASP A 561 13.19 15.70 -0.20
C ASP A 561 12.21 16.80 -0.63
N ASN A 562 11.86 17.73 0.28
CA ASN A 562 11.05 18.90 -0.01
C ASN A 562 11.69 19.82 -1.06
N SER A 563 13.00 20.06 -0.96
CA SER A 563 13.74 20.84 -1.95
C SER A 563 13.66 20.23 -3.37
N ARG A 564 13.71 18.91 -3.50
CA ARG A 564 13.52 18.20 -4.79
C ARG A 564 12.10 18.38 -5.33
N LEU A 565 11.10 18.23 -4.45
CA LEU A 565 9.70 18.46 -4.81
C LEU A 565 9.47 19.88 -5.32
N LEU A 566 10.00 20.87 -4.64
CA LEU A 566 9.89 22.30 -5.04
C LEU A 566 10.51 22.56 -6.41
N ALA A 567 11.68 21.99 -6.70
CA ALA A 567 12.29 22.07 -8.03
C ALA A 567 11.35 21.50 -9.10
N THR A 568 10.74 20.34 -8.83
CA THR A 568 9.81 19.69 -9.75
C THR A 568 8.52 20.50 -9.96
N LEU A 569 7.97 21.11 -8.89
CA LEU A 569 6.82 22.03 -9.01
C LEU A 569 7.17 23.28 -9.81
N ARG A 570 8.38 23.79 -9.67
CA ARG A 570 8.87 24.92 -10.45
C ARG A 570 8.95 24.57 -11.94
N GLU A 571 9.55 23.42 -12.29
CA GLU A 571 9.57 22.92 -13.66
C GLU A 571 8.16 22.82 -14.28
N LEU A 572 7.19 22.30 -13.49
CA LEU A 572 5.80 22.20 -13.94
C LEU A 572 5.17 23.58 -14.21
N SER A 573 5.48 24.58 -13.39
CA SER A 573 5.05 25.97 -13.60
C SER A 573 5.70 26.59 -14.84
N ASP A 574 7.01 26.36 -15.05
CA ASP A 574 7.80 26.91 -16.16
C ASP A 574 7.33 26.36 -17.53
N LEU A 575 6.65 25.20 -17.55
CA LEU A 575 5.95 24.70 -18.74
C LEU A 575 4.69 25.53 -19.11
N GLY A 576 4.37 26.61 -18.38
CA GLY A 576 3.22 27.46 -18.62
C GLY A 576 1.93 27.04 -17.91
N ASN A 577 2.04 26.15 -16.91
CA ASN A 577 0.93 25.71 -16.09
C ASN A 577 0.71 26.65 -14.89
N THR A 578 -0.54 26.78 -14.46
CA THR A 578 -0.88 27.47 -13.21
C THR A 578 -0.86 26.46 -12.07
N LEU A 579 -0.04 26.68 -11.06
CA LEU A 579 -0.02 25.86 -9.86
C LEU A 579 -0.73 26.60 -8.73
N ILE A 580 -1.75 25.99 -8.13
CA ILE A 580 -2.39 26.47 -6.91
C ILE A 580 -2.15 25.44 -5.82
N VAL A 581 -1.32 25.79 -4.86
CA VAL A 581 -0.88 24.86 -3.80
C VAL A 581 -1.38 25.37 -2.47
N VAL A 582 -2.12 24.54 -1.74
CA VAL A 582 -2.44 24.78 -0.33
C VAL A 582 -1.26 24.29 0.49
N GLU A 583 -0.57 25.18 1.20
CA GLU A 583 0.66 24.82 1.90
C GLU A 583 0.91 25.63 3.17
N HIS A 584 1.73 25.02 4.05
CA HIS A 584 2.15 25.61 5.33
C HIS A 584 3.68 25.59 5.52
N ASP A 585 4.39 24.86 4.67
CA ASP A 585 5.85 24.74 4.72
C ASP A 585 6.52 26.05 4.36
N GLU A 586 7.49 26.48 5.18
CA GLU A 586 8.16 27.77 5.04
C GLU A 586 8.94 27.91 3.73
N ASP A 587 9.65 26.87 3.30
CA ASP A 587 10.43 26.88 2.06
C ASP A 587 9.53 27.01 0.84
N THR A 588 8.39 26.30 0.84
CA THR A 588 7.37 26.41 -0.20
C THR A 588 6.78 27.82 -0.29
N LEU A 589 6.46 28.42 0.86
CA LEU A 589 5.92 29.77 0.93
C LEU A 589 6.93 30.81 0.43
N ARG A 590 8.22 30.67 0.74
CA ARG A 590 9.27 31.58 0.29
C ARG A 590 9.57 31.47 -1.20
N GLN A 591 9.45 30.28 -1.78
CA GLN A 591 9.74 30.02 -3.20
C GLN A 591 8.55 30.28 -4.12
N ALA A 592 7.35 30.53 -3.60
CA ALA A 592 6.17 30.86 -4.38
C ALA A 592 6.35 32.19 -5.18
N ASP A 593 5.79 32.28 -6.36
CA ASP A 593 5.68 33.55 -7.10
C ASP A 593 4.64 34.47 -6.48
N TRP A 594 3.58 33.88 -5.91
CA TRP A 594 2.44 34.59 -5.36
C TRP A 594 1.87 33.88 -4.14
N LEU A 595 1.54 34.61 -3.10
CA LEU A 595 0.88 34.11 -1.89
C LEU A 595 -0.52 34.73 -1.76
N CYS A 596 -1.51 33.89 -1.46
CA CYS A 596 -2.84 34.28 -1.04
C CYS A 596 -3.06 33.81 0.40
N ASP A 597 -2.93 34.72 1.37
CA ASP A 597 -3.04 34.42 2.79
C ASP A 597 -4.45 34.65 3.31
N LEU A 598 -5.09 33.59 3.81
CA LEU A 598 -6.46 33.58 4.31
C LEU A 598 -6.48 33.58 5.86
N GLY A 599 -7.34 34.38 6.43
CA GLY A 599 -7.42 34.53 7.87
C GLY A 599 -8.54 35.48 8.29
N PRO A 600 -8.31 36.26 9.39
CA PRO A 600 -7.17 36.20 10.30
C PRO A 600 -7.19 35.00 11.25
N GLY A 601 -8.36 34.37 11.46
CA GLY A 601 -8.58 33.23 12.34
C GLY A 601 -9.14 32.01 11.60
N ALA A 602 -9.69 31.09 12.38
CA ALA A 602 -10.29 29.84 11.89
C ALA A 602 -11.82 29.87 11.92
N GLY A 603 -12.49 29.09 11.06
CA GLY A 603 -13.95 28.97 11.04
C GLY A 603 -14.66 30.30 10.82
N LEU A 604 -15.49 30.73 11.75
CA LEU A 604 -16.25 32.01 11.65
C LEU A 604 -15.36 33.25 11.69
N GLU A 605 -14.17 33.17 12.26
CA GLU A 605 -13.21 34.27 12.30
C GLU A 605 -12.28 34.28 11.07
N GLY A 606 -12.36 33.25 10.24
CA GLY A 606 -11.62 33.11 8.98
C GLY A 606 -12.41 33.57 7.76
N GLY A 607 -11.98 33.10 6.58
CA GLY A 607 -12.68 33.29 5.33
C GLY A 607 -12.50 34.66 4.66
N ILE A 608 -11.48 35.41 5.05
CA ILE A 608 -11.11 36.72 4.50
C ILE A 608 -9.71 36.64 3.89
N VAL A 609 -9.45 37.34 2.81
CA VAL A 609 -8.11 37.51 2.24
C VAL A 609 -7.39 38.56 3.05
N VAL A 610 -6.38 38.17 3.83
CA VAL A 610 -5.58 39.06 4.67
C VAL A 610 -4.46 39.71 3.87
N ALA A 611 -3.83 38.92 2.97
CA ALA A 611 -2.80 39.42 2.09
C ALA A 611 -2.85 38.65 0.75
N ASN A 612 -2.55 39.30 -0.35
CA ASN A 612 -2.54 38.74 -1.68
C ASN A 612 -1.47 39.42 -2.54
N GLY A 613 -0.35 38.77 -2.78
CA GLY A 613 0.79 39.36 -3.48
C GLY A 613 2.05 38.50 -3.43
N PRO A 614 3.17 38.98 -3.99
CA PRO A 614 4.46 38.29 -3.85
C PRO A 614 4.85 38.07 -2.37
N PRO A 615 5.62 37.02 -2.01
CA PRO A 615 6.01 36.73 -0.63
C PRO A 615 6.57 37.92 0.15
N LYS A 616 7.39 38.76 -0.50
CA LYS A 616 7.99 39.98 0.12
C LYS A 616 6.95 41.02 0.57
N GLU A 617 5.79 41.09 -0.10
CA GLU A 617 4.68 41.98 0.27
C GLU A 617 3.87 41.40 1.42
N VAL A 618 3.60 40.10 1.39
CA VAL A 618 2.90 39.39 2.46
C VAL A 618 3.71 39.46 3.77
N MET A 619 5.03 39.33 3.72
CA MET A 619 5.93 39.51 4.86
C MET A 619 5.81 40.89 5.52
N LYS A 620 5.53 41.94 4.77
CA LYS A 620 5.35 43.33 5.29
C LYS A 620 4.00 43.53 5.95
N ASN A 621 2.99 42.74 5.62
CA ASN A 621 1.66 42.87 6.19
C ASN A 621 1.66 42.48 7.67
N LYS A 622 1.19 43.39 8.53
CA LYS A 622 1.15 43.20 9.99
C LYS A 622 0.02 42.29 10.46
N GLU A 623 -1.05 42.17 9.66
CA GLU A 623 -2.21 41.35 9.98
C GLU A 623 -2.03 39.89 9.55
N SER A 624 -1.10 39.64 8.62
CA SER A 624 -0.78 38.28 8.17
C SER A 624 0.01 37.53 9.22
N VAL A 625 -0.59 36.46 9.76
CA VAL A 625 0.10 35.54 10.69
C VAL A 625 1.21 34.81 9.97
N THR A 626 0.94 34.31 8.74
CA THR A 626 1.93 33.67 7.86
C THR A 626 3.10 34.63 7.58
N GLY A 627 2.83 35.88 7.22
CA GLY A 627 3.84 36.91 7.00
C GLY A 627 4.65 37.26 8.24
N ALA A 628 4.07 37.13 9.44
CA ALA A 628 4.78 37.36 10.69
C ALA A 628 5.86 36.27 10.95
N TYR A 629 5.54 34.98 10.66
CA TYR A 629 6.52 33.90 10.76
C TYR A 629 7.59 34.02 9.67
N LEU A 630 7.20 34.16 8.40
CA LEU A 630 8.14 34.32 7.29
C LEU A 630 9.13 35.48 7.45
N SER A 631 8.71 36.58 8.09
CA SER A 631 9.57 37.73 8.33
C SER A 631 10.41 37.65 9.62
N GLY A 632 10.26 36.56 10.39
CA GLY A 632 10.95 36.41 11.69
C GLY A 632 10.38 37.27 12.83
N ARG A 633 9.27 38.01 12.59
CA ARG A 633 8.59 38.80 13.67
C ARG A 633 7.96 37.89 14.73
N LYS A 634 7.60 36.66 14.33
CA LYS A 634 7.23 35.55 15.22
C LYS A 634 8.11 34.36 14.89
N ASN A 635 8.54 33.67 15.90
CA ASN A 635 9.27 32.39 15.77
C ASN A 635 8.86 31.44 16.89
N ILE A 636 9.09 30.18 16.71
CA ILE A 636 8.90 29.14 17.72
C ILE A 636 10.18 29.09 18.54
N GLU A 637 10.08 29.48 19.82
CA GLU A 637 11.26 29.59 20.72
C GLU A 637 11.73 28.21 21.17
N ILE A 638 13.05 28.06 21.26
CA ILE A 638 13.68 26.87 21.84
C ILE A 638 13.46 26.91 23.36
N PRO A 639 13.05 25.81 24.00
CA PRO A 639 12.87 25.74 25.43
C PRO A 639 14.14 26.13 26.16
N ALA A 640 14.05 27.10 27.09
CA ALA A 640 15.20 27.64 27.85
C ALA A 640 15.99 26.55 28.62
N LYS A 641 15.34 25.41 28.95
CA LYS A 641 15.98 24.26 29.60
C LYS A 641 15.43 22.98 29.03
N ARG A 642 16.30 22.19 28.42
CA ARG A 642 15.98 20.80 28.04
C ARG A 642 16.00 19.91 29.27
N LYS A 643 15.12 18.93 29.30
CA LYS A 643 15.12 17.90 30.35
C LYS A 643 16.28 16.94 30.09
N LYS A 644 17.14 16.74 31.08
CA LYS A 644 18.24 15.78 30.96
C LYS A 644 17.68 14.36 30.82
N PRO A 645 18.20 13.51 29.90
CA PRO A 645 17.79 12.15 29.75
C PRO A 645 17.96 11.39 31.07
N SER A 646 16.91 10.69 31.49
CA SER A 646 16.92 9.81 32.66
C SER A 646 17.90 8.63 32.46
N LYS A 647 18.34 8.02 33.57
CA LYS A 647 19.02 6.71 33.54
C LYS A 647 18.05 5.60 33.08
N ASP A 648 16.76 5.80 33.29
CA ASP A 648 15.72 4.89 32.89
C ASP A 648 15.39 5.09 31.40
N LYS A 649 15.46 3.97 30.66
CA LYS A 649 15.32 3.96 29.21
C LYS A 649 14.54 2.72 28.75
N ILE A 650 13.79 2.85 27.68
CA ILE A 650 13.37 1.69 26.87
C ILE A 650 14.52 1.38 25.93
N LYS A 651 15.01 0.14 25.94
CA LYS A 651 16.11 -0.30 25.05
C LYS A 651 15.59 -1.34 24.08
N ILE A 652 15.66 -1.04 22.80
CA ILE A 652 15.40 -2.00 21.73
C ILE A 652 16.74 -2.52 21.24
N LYS A 653 16.92 -3.84 21.23
CA LYS A 653 18.14 -4.50 20.75
C LYS A 653 17.85 -5.31 19.49
N GLY A 654 18.71 -5.17 18.49
CA GLY A 654 18.68 -5.94 17.25
C GLY A 654 17.39 -5.75 16.46
N ALA A 655 16.90 -4.52 16.32
CA ALA A 655 15.73 -4.20 15.51
C ALA A 655 16.00 -4.49 14.04
N LYS A 656 15.26 -5.48 13.45
CA LYS A 656 15.44 -5.97 12.07
C LYS A 656 14.07 -6.13 11.40
N HIS A 657 13.25 -5.10 11.41
CA HIS A 657 11.95 -5.10 10.78
C HIS A 657 11.95 -4.22 9.54
N ASN A 658 11.41 -4.73 8.43
CA ASN A 658 11.49 -4.09 7.11
C ASN A 658 12.98 -3.78 6.76
N ASN A 659 13.29 -2.51 6.51
CA ASN A 659 14.64 -2.07 6.13
C ASN A 659 15.62 -1.84 7.31
N LEU A 660 15.22 -2.04 8.56
CA LEU A 660 16.10 -1.83 9.70
C LEU A 660 17.26 -2.83 9.74
N GLN A 661 18.48 -2.33 9.89
CA GLN A 661 19.74 -3.09 9.81
C GLN A 661 20.24 -3.58 11.20
N SER A 662 19.38 -4.29 11.95
CA SER A 662 19.71 -4.85 13.27
C SER A 662 20.22 -3.81 14.28
N ILE A 663 19.60 -2.63 14.31
CA ILE A 663 20.01 -1.49 15.12
C ILE A 663 19.62 -1.65 16.60
N ASN A 664 20.43 -0.99 17.47
CA ASN A 664 20.14 -0.87 18.90
C ASN A 664 19.78 0.59 19.21
N VAL A 665 18.63 0.81 19.86
CA VAL A 665 18.11 2.16 20.11
C VAL A 665 17.62 2.31 21.53
N ASP A 666 17.99 3.41 22.17
CA ASP A 666 17.61 3.78 23.53
C ASP A 666 16.63 4.95 23.53
N PHE A 667 15.45 4.81 24.12
CA PHE A 667 14.47 5.87 24.33
C PHE A 667 14.48 6.29 25.81
N PRO A 668 14.99 7.51 26.15
CA PRO A 668 15.01 7.98 27.53
C PRO A 668 13.58 8.25 28.05
N LEU A 669 13.28 7.78 29.27
CA LEU A 669 11.97 8.00 29.89
C LEU A 669 11.85 9.43 30.46
N GLY A 670 10.62 9.95 30.46
CA GLY A 670 10.29 11.27 30.97
C GLY A 670 10.77 12.44 30.11
N CYS A 671 11.24 12.19 28.90
CA CYS A 671 11.69 13.18 27.92
C CYS A 671 10.74 13.26 26.73
N MET A 672 10.85 14.33 25.97
CA MET A 672 10.32 14.44 24.62
C MET A 672 11.42 14.01 23.64
N THR A 673 11.19 12.88 22.95
CA THR A 673 12.13 12.28 22.00
C THR A 673 11.55 12.38 20.59
N SER A 674 12.25 13.03 19.66
CA SER A 674 11.92 13.02 18.23
C SER A 674 12.71 11.95 17.51
N VAL A 675 12.00 11.16 16.67
CA VAL A 675 12.59 10.19 15.75
C VAL A 675 12.56 10.79 14.35
N THR A 676 13.75 11.10 13.83
CA THR A 676 13.97 11.86 12.58
C THR A 676 14.69 11.05 11.53
N GLY A 677 14.90 11.62 10.35
CA GLY A 677 15.60 11.05 9.22
C GLY A 677 14.84 11.19 7.91
N VAL A 678 15.50 10.92 6.81
CA VAL A 678 14.90 11.03 5.45
C VAL A 678 13.67 10.14 5.26
N SER A 679 12.88 10.41 4.22
CA SER A 679 11.73 9.57 3.87
C SER A 679 12.19 8.14 3.60
N GLY A 680 11.44 7.14 4.13
CA GLY A 680 11.82 5.72 3.97
C GLY A 680 12.99 5.22 4.85
N SER A 681 13.60 6.04 5.73
CA SER A 681 14.74 5.64 6.58
C SER A 681 14.44 4.60 7.68
N GLY A 682 13.18 4.21 7.87
CA GLY A 682 12.80 3.17 8.84
C GLY A 682 12.19 3.69 10.16
N LYS A 683 11.86 4.99 10.27
CA LYS A 683 11.25 5.60 11.47
C LYS A 683 9.97 4.88 11.92
N SER A 684 9.02 4.70 11.02
CA SER A 684 7.76 4.01 11.31
C SER A 684 7.97 2.51 11.57
N SER A 685 8.97 1.88 10.92
CA SER A 685 9.35 0.49 11.20
C SER A 685 9.86 0.31 12.63
N LEU A 686 10.65 1.27 13.14
CA LEU A 686 11.17 1.25 14.51
C LEU A 686 10.08 1.53 15.55
N VAL A 687 9.33 2.63 15.36
CA VAL A 687 8.39 3.12 16.37
C VAL A 687 7.03 2.43 16.24
N SER A 688 6.38 2.51 15.08
CA SER A 688 5.03 1.98 14.84
C SER A 688 5.04 0.47 14.59
N GLY A 689 6.15 -0.08 14.03
CA GLY A 689 6.30 -1.52 13.73
C GLY A 689 6.83 -2.35 14.89
N ILE A 690 7.73 -1.84 15.72
CA ILE A 690 8.35 -2.60 16.83
C ILE A 690 7.93 -2.05 18.20
N LEU A 691 8.24 -0.77 18.52
CA LEU A 691 8.05 -0.22 19.85
C LEU A 691 6.58 -0.21 20.28
N ALA A 692 5.71 0.36 19.48
CA ALA A 692 4.30 0.53 19.81
C ALA A 692 3.57 -0.81 20.01
N PRO A 693 3.69 -1.81 19.10
CA PRO A 693 3.07 -3.13 19.28
C PRO A 693 3.63 -3.89 20.50
N SER A 694 4.93 -3.75 20.78
CA SER A 694 5.55 -4.41 21.95
C SER A 694 5.00 -3.84 23.26
N LEU A 695 4.88 -2.51 23.37
CA LEU A 695 4.29 -1.85 24.52
C LEU A 695 2.80 -2.19 24.67
N GLN A 696 2.03 -2.24 23.57
CA GLN A 696 0.62 -2.63 23.61
C GLN A 696 0.44 -4.08 24.08
N ARG A 697 1.29 -5.00 23.60
CA ARG A 697 1.25 -6.40 24.00
C ARG A 697 1.58 -6.57 25.49
N ALA A 698 2.64 -5.91 25.96
CA ALA A 698 3.11 -6.04 27.34
C ALA A 698 2.20 -5.35 28.37
N LEU A 699 1.69 -4.13 28.05
CA LEU A 699 0.96 -3.30 29.01
C LEU A 699 -0.58 -3.47 28.93
N HIS A 700 -1.10 -3.85 27.75
CA HIS A 700 -2.54 -3.91 27.48
C HIS A 700 -3.04 -5.28 27.06
N ASN A 701 -2.17 -6.32 27.04
CA ASN A 701 -2.49 -7.65 26.53
C ASN A 701 -3.15 -7.62 25.14
N ALA A 702 -2.70 -6.69 24.27
CA ALA A 702 -3.24 -6.55 22.94
C ALA A 702 -2.74 -7.68 22.04
N ASP A 703 -3.61 -8.18 21.15
CA ASP A 703 -3.28 -9.18 20.14
C ASP A 703 -2.48 -8.55 18.98
N THR A 704 -1.31 -7.97 19.28
CA THR A 704 -0.41 -7.35 18.31
C THR A 704 0.88 -8.17 18.17
N SER A 705 1.39 -8.28 16.95
CA SER A 705 2.68 -8.93 16.68
C SER A 705 3.72 -7.84 16.38
N PRO A 706 4.72 -7.64 17.27
CA PRO A 706 5.80 -6.70 17.01
C PRO A 706 6.68 -7.19 15.86
N GLY A 707 7.25 -6.23 15.10
CA GLY A 707 8.25 -6.52 14.07
C GLY A 707 9.49 -7.22 14.64
N LYS A 708 10.30 -7.82 13.77
CA LYS A 708 11.49 -8.61 14.14
C LYS A 708 12.48 -7.77 14.94
N HIS A 709 12.83 -8.23 16.15
CA HIS A 709 13.84 -7.69 17.05
C HIS A 709 14.34 -8.75 18.02
N LYS A 710 15.47 -8.51 18.69
CA LYS A 710 16.03 -9.49 19.67
C LYS A 710 15.34 -9.37 21.03
N SER A 711 15.29 -8.18 21.60
CA SER A 711 14.69 -7.95 22.93
C SER A 711 14.33 -6.47 23.11
N ILE A 712 13.38 -6.23 24.03
CA ILE A 712 13.06 -4.89 24.54
C ILE A 712 13.16 -4.93 26.06
N GLU A 713 13.88 -3.98 26.64
CA GLU A 713 14.12 -3.84 28.07
C GLU A 713 13.54 -2.50 28.58
N GLY A 714 13.15 -2.42 29.84
CA GLY A 714 12.68 -1.18 30.48
C GLY A 714 11.17 -0.95 30.40
N ILE A 715 10.38 -1.93 29.92
CA ILE A 715 8.91 -1.84 29.84
C ILE A 715 8.28 -1.83 31.23
N GLU A 716 8.90 -2.51 32.20
CA GLU A 716 8.42 -2.64 33.59
C GLU A 716 8.31 -1.30 34.32
N LYS A 717 8.94 -0.23 33.80
CA LYS A 717 8.92 1.13 34.32
C LYS A 717 7.77 1.98 33.79
N ILE A 718 6.91 1.40 32.96
CA ILE A 718 5.83 2.07 32.24
C ILE A 718 4.50 1.47 32.65
N ASP A 719 3.54 2.32 33.02
CA ASP A 719 2.20 1.85 33.40
C ASP A 719 1.24 1.77 32.20
N LYS A 720 1.44 2.64 31.20
CA LYS A 720 0.49 2.77 30.08
C LYS A 720 1.19 3.28 28.81
N THR A 721 0.73 2.83 27.66
CA THR A 721 1.07 3.42 26.36
C THR A 721 -0.16 3.94 25.65
N ILE A 722 -0.02 5.05 24.94
CA ILE A 722 -1.06 5.68 24.12
C ILE A 722 -0.45 6.01 22.76
N ILE A 723 -1.07 5.44 21.72
CA ILE A 723 -0.65 5.68 20.33
C ILE A 723 -1.66 6.66 19.72
N ILE A 724 -1.13 7.73 19.16
CA ILE A 724 -1.88 8.81 18.52
C ILE A 724 -1.43 8.88 17.07
N ASP A 725 -2.15 8.20 16.21
CA ASP A 725 -1.95 8.12 14.77
C ASP A 725 -3.00 8.94 14.00
N GLN A 726 -2.83 9.07 12.71
CA GLN A 726 -3.73 9.79 11.80
C GLN A 726 -5.02 9.01 11.47
N SER A 727 -5.24 7.82 12.02
CA SER A 727 -6.43 7.03 11.77
C SER A 727 -7.70 7.76 12.24
N PRO A 728 -8.84 7.62 11.54
CA PRO A 728 -10.09 8.26 11.92
C PRO A 728 -10.53 7.90 13.34
N ILE A 729 -11.15 8.84 14.07
CA ILE A 729 -11.73 8.62 15.41
C ILE A 729 -12.98 7.71 15.39
N GLY A 730 -13.41 7.31 14.20
CA GLY A 730 -14.51 6.37 13.97
C GLY A 730 -14.80 6.18 12.49
N ARG A 731 -15.42 5.05 12.16
CA ARG A 731 -15.70 4.64 10.77
C ARG A 731 -17.10 5.02 10.27
N THR A 732 -17.90 5.64 11.10
CA THR A 732 -19.29 5.98 10.76
C THR A 732 -19.58 7.45 11.01
N PRO A 733 -20.57 8.06 10.31
CA PRO A 733 -20.98 9.45 10.54
C PRO A 733 -21.49 9.75 11.96
N ARG A 734 -21.76 8.71 12.76
CA ARG A 734 -22.18 8.85 14.16
C ARG A 734 -21.03 9.14 15.12
N SER A 735 -19.79 8.80 14.72
CA SER A 735 -18.62 9.18 15.49
C SER A 735 -18.28 10.63 15.20
N ASN A 736 -18.04 11.42 16.24
CA ASN A 736 -17.69 12.84 16.14
C ASN A 736 -16.83 13.27 17.35
N PRO A 737 -16.24 14.47 17.36
CA PRO A 737 -15.42 14.97 18.46
C PRO A 737 -16.13 14.94 19.82
N ALA A 738 -17.42 15.29 19.87
CA ALA A 738 -18.19 15.32 21.11
C ALA A 738 -18.38 13.93 21.73
N THR A 739 -18.63 12.91 20.89
CA THR A 739 -18.80 11.51 21.38
C THR A 739 -17.47 10.88 21.76
N TYR A 740 -16.41 11.14 20.99
CA TYR A 740 -15.08 10.59 21.24
C TYR A 740 -14.49 11.11 22.56
N THR A 741 -14.59 12.41 22.81
CA THR A 741 -14.13 13.03 24.06
C THR A 741 -15.08 12.81 25.23
N LYS A 742 -16.23 12.17 25.02
CA LYS A 742 -17.30 11.96 26.01
C LYS A 742 -17.92 13.24 26.58
N VAL A 743 -17.67 14.39 25.98
CA VAL A 743 -18.31 15.66 26.40
C VAL A 743 -19.81 15.63 26.11
N PHE A 744 -20.22 14.90 25.09
CA PHE A 744 -21.62 14.72 24.72
C PHE A 744 -22.45 14.04 25.82
N ASP A 745 -21.86 13.19 26.64
CA ASP A 745 -22.54 12.54 27.76
C ASP A 745 -23.00 13.56 28.83
N GLU A 746 -22.15 14.55 29.13
CA GLU A 746 -22.44 15.63 30.06
C GLU A 746 -23.46 16.62 29.45
N ILE A 747 -23.37 16.92 28.16
CA ILE A 747 -24.34 17.75 27.43
C ILE A 747 -25.72 17.10 27.45
N ARG A 748 -25.84 15.79 27.16
CA ARG A 748 -27.12 15.06 27.23
C ARG A 748 -27.73 15.07 28.63
N LYS A 749 -26.92 14.95 29.67
CA LYS A 749 -27.39 15.09 31.07
C LYS A 749 -27.98 16.45 31.34
N LEU A 750 -27.33 17.50 30.81
CA LEU A 750 -27.77 18.87 30.95
C LEU A 750 -29.14 19.09 30.29
N PHE A 751 -29.32 18.61 29.06
CA PHE A 751 -30.59 18.70 28.35
C PHE A 751 -31.72 17.93 29.06
N SER A 752 -31.45 16.75 29.64
CA SER A 752 -32.42 15.98 30.37
C SER A 752 -32.89 16.65 31.71
N GLN A 753 -32.16 17.67 32.17
CA GLN A 753 -32.51 18.43 33.37
C GLN A 753 -33.37 19.65 33.10
N THR A 754 -33.64 20.01 31.84
CA THR A 754 -34.53 21.10 31.46
C THR A 754 -35.98 20.81 31.86
N THR A 755 -36.79 21.86 32.07
CA THR A 755 -38.16 21.74 32.51
C THR A 755 -38.99 20.86 31.55
N LEU A 756 -38.99 21.19 30.26
CA LEU A 756 -39.72 20.47 29.24
C LEU A 756 -39.28 18.97 29.12
N ALA A 757 -37.99 18.69 29.27
CA ALA A 757 -37.49 17.31 29.24
C ALA A 757 -38.00 16.49 30.45
N LYS A 758 -38.04 17.12 31.63
CA LYS A 758 -38.57 16.49 32.85
C LYS A 758 -40.08 16.24 32.74
N GLU A 759 -40.81 17.21 32.22
CA GLU A 759 -42.29 17.08 32.01
C GLU A 759 -42.63 15.92 31.05
N ARG A 760 -41.80 15.71 30.02
CA ARG A 760 -41.94 14.63 29.05
C ARG A 760 -41.29 13.30 29.49
N GLY A 761 -40.65 13.25 30.63
CA GLY A 761 -39.94 12.06 31.12
C GLY A 761 -38.71 11.68 30.30
N TYR A 762 -38.08 12.66 29.64
CA TYR A 762 -36.91 12.41 28.76
C TYR A 762 -35.63 12.18 29.59
N THR A 763 -35.05 11.04 29.44
CA THR A 763 -33.78 10.66 30.03
C THR A 763 -32.63 11.11 29.15
N PRO A 764 -31.36 11.11 29.62
CA PRO A 764 -30.20 11.39 28.76
C PRO A 764 -30.10 10.51 27.48
N GLY A 765 -30.78 9.33 27.49
CA GLY A 765 -30.88 8.44 26.33
C GLY A 765 -31.66 9.03 25.17
N HIS A 766 -32.71 9.82 25.44
CA HIS A 766 -33.52 10.48 24.42
C HIS A 766 -32.74 11.52 23.60
N PHE A 767 -31.71 12.12 24.20
CA PHE A 767 -30.82 13.06 23.55
C PHE A 767 -29.61 12.38 22.89
N SER A 768 -29.65 11.05 22.73
CA SER A 768 -28.61 10.28 22.04
C SER A 768 -29.05 9.89 20.64
N PHE A 769 -28.32 10.28 19.63
CA PHE A 769 -28.57 9.82 18.26
C PHE A 769 -28.16 8.36 18.01
N ASN A 770 -27.54 7.67 19.00
CA ASN A 770 -27.16 6.26 18.91
C ASN A 770 -28.20 5.31 19.48
N VAL A 771 -29.13 5.83 20.30
CA VAL A 771 -30.13 5.03 21.04
C VAL A 771 -31.54 5.37 20.52
N LYS A 772 -32.44 4.39 20.45
CA LYS A 772 -33.84 4.62 20.10
C LYS A 772 -34.52 5.51 21.16
N GLY A 773 -35.45 6.32 20.73
CA GLY A 773 -36.28 7.16 21.59
C GLY A 773 -36.37 8.61 21.13
N GLY A 774 -35.25 9.31 20.90
CA GLY A 774 -35.25 10.69 20.39
C GLY A 774 -34.53 10.86 19.07
N ARG A 775 -33.93 9.81 18.52
CA ARG A 775 -33.25 9.86 17.23
C ARG A 775 -34.20 9.70 16.05
N CYS A 776 -33.85 10.24 14.90
CA CYS A 776 -34.55 9.92 13.65
C CYS A 776 -34.32 8.44 13.27
N GLU A 777 -35.40 7.67 13.16
CA GLU A 777 -35.30 6.25 12.84
C GLU A 777 -34.99 5.99 11.35
N ALA A 778 -35.38 6.90 10.41
CA ALA A 778 -35.12 6.76 9.00
C ALA A 778 -33.59 6.67 8.70
N CYS A 779 -32.77 7.57 9.29
CA CYS A 779 -31.32 7.53 9.18
C CYS A 779 -30.65 6.86 10.39
N SER A 780 -31.43 6.32 11.33
CA SER A 780 -30.95 5.75 12.59
C SER A 780 -29.99 6.69 13.36
N GLY A 781 -30.24 8.00 13.30
CA GLY A 781 -29.43 9.06 13.95
C GLY A 781 -28.14 9.43 13.25
N ALA A 782 -27.89 8.95 12.03
CA ALA A 782 -26.71 9.32 11.26
C ALA A 782 -26.79 10.73 10.65
N GLY A 783 -28.02 11.25 10.40
CA GLY A 783 -28.27 12.48 9.67
C GLY A 783 -28.18 12.33 8.15
N SER A 784 -27.63 11.22 7.69
CA SER A 784 -27.45 10.90 6.28
C SER A 784 -27.77 9.42 6.03
N ILE A 785 -28.11 9.09 4.80
CA ILE A 785 -28.42 7.74 4.32
C ILE A 785 -27.32 7.33 3.36
N LYS A 786 -26.76 6.13 3.56
CA LYS A 786 -25.75 5.54 2.68
C LYS A 786 -26.43 4.92 1.47
N LEU A 787 -26.05 5.38 0.28
CA LEU A 787 -26.38 4.73 -0.99
C LEU A 787 -25.20 3.84 -1.38
N GLU A 788 -25.41 2.54 -1.37
CA GLU A 788 -24.40 1.56 -1.80
C GLU A 788 -24.39 1.48 -3.32
N MET A 789 -23.24 1.81 -3.91
CA MET A 789 -23.03 1.81 -5.36
C MET A 789 -22.11 0.65 -5.68
N ASN A 790 -22.61 -0.45 -6.27
CA ASN A 790 -21.87 -1.70 -6.51
C ASN A 790 -20.52 -1.55 -7.23
N PHE A 791 -20.34 -0.52 -8.06
CA PHE A 791 -19.13 -0.28 -8.85
C PHE A 791 -18.47 1.09 -8.62
N LEU A 792 -19.06 1.93 -7.77
CA LEU A 792 -18.60 3.27 -7.44
C LEU A 792 -18.47 3.40 -5.91
N PRO A 793 -17.71 4.37 -5.41
CA PRO A 793 -17.68 4.66 -3.97
C PRO A 793 -19.08 4.98 -3.44
N ASP A 794 -19.37 4.49 -2.24
CA ASP A 794 -20.63 4.75 -1.55
C ASP A 794 -20.88 6.25 -1.38
N VAL A 795 -22.11 6.69 -1.67
CA VAL A 795 -22.52 8.10 -1.55
C VAL A 795 -23.39 8.28 -0.32
N TRP A 796 -23.11 9.32 0.47
CA TRP A 796 -23.93 9.71 1.60
C TRP A 796 -24.81 10.89 1.23
N ILE A 797 -26.13 10.72 1.30
CA ILE A 797 -27.10 11.79 1.06
C ILE A 797 -27.76 12.23 2.38
N THR A 798 -28.10 13.51 2.47
CA THR A 798 -28.81 14.04 3.63
C THR A 798 -30.15 13.33 3.81
N CYS A 799 -30.52 13.00 5.04
CA CYS A 799 -31.78 12.33 5.34
C CYS A 799 -32.95 13.30 5.17
N ASP A 800 -33.87 13.01 4.28
CA ASP A 800 -35.04 13.84 3.97
C ASP A 800 -36.05 13.97 5.13
N VAL A 801 -36.08 12.96 6.04
CA VAL A 801 -37.03 12.95 7.17
C VAL A 801 -36.62 13.90 8.28
N CYS A 802 -35.31 13.97 8.59
CA CYS A 802 -34.81 14.84 9.66
C CYS A 802 -34.00 16.02 9.14
N ASP A 803 -33.86 16.17 7.83
CA ASP A 803 -33.12 17.26 7.18
C ASP A 803 -31.68 17.39 7.77
N GLY A 804 -31.01 16.27 7.95
CA GLY A 804 -29.67 16.19 8.54
C GLY A 804 -29.61 16.36 10.07
N LYS A 805 -30.72 16.71 10.74
CA LYS A 805 -30.75 17.08 12.18
C LYS A 805 -30.59 15.92 13.14
N ARG A 806 -30.61 14.67 12.68
CA ARG A 806 -30.39 13.42 13.44
C ARG A 806 -31.45 13.04 14.45
N TYR A 807 -32.35 13.95 14.88
CA TYR A 807 -33.37 13.78 15.94
C TYR A 807 -34.78 13.89 15.41
N THR A 808 -35.73 13.43 16.20
CA THR A 808 -37.16 13.66 15.98
C THR A 808 -37.54 15.13 16.31
N ARG A 809 -38.69 15.60 15.79
CA ARG A 809 -39.16 16.98 16.04
C ARG A 809 -39.40 17.22 17.52
N GLU A 810 -39.98 16.25 18.20
CA GLU A 810 -40.30 16.34 19.63
C GLU A 810 -39.06 16.47 20.50
N CYS A 811 -37.96 15.80 20.11
CA CYS A 811 -36.68 15.94 20.79
C CYS A 811 -36.04 17.31 20.56
N LEU A 812 -36.24 17.89 19.38
CA LEU A 812 -35.72 19.22 19.00
C LEU A 812 -36.51 20.40 19.62
N GLU A 813 -37.71 20.15 20.14
CA GLU A 813 -38.45 21.18 20.90
C GLU A 813 -37.79 21.51 22.24
N VAL A 814 -37.00 20.56 22.77
CA VAL A 814 -36.27 20.81 24.04
C VAL A 814 -35.06 21.68 23.77
N THR A 815 -35.02 22.84 24.36
CA THR A 815 -33.92 23.82 24.24
C THR A 815 -33.25 24.07 25.58
N TRP A 816 -31.97 24.40 25.54
CA TRP A 816 -31.18 24.90 26.63
C TRP A 816 -30.49 26.19 26.20
N LYS A 817 -30.71 27.30 26.96
CA LYS A 817 -30.30 28.67 26.55
C LYS A 817 -30.73 29.02 25.09
N GLY A 818 -31.92 28.59 24.66
CA GLY A 818 -32.44 28.86 23.32
C GLY A 818 -31.86 28.01 22.20
N LYS A 819 -31.02 27.03 22.49
CA LYS A 819 -30.41 26.14 21.51
C LYS A 819 -30.89 24.71 21.67
N THR A 820 -31.19 24.03 20.57
CA THR A 820 -31.52 22.62 20.52
C THR A 820 -30.27 21.76 20.65
N ILE A 821 -30.43 20.46 20.91
CA ILE A 821 -29.30 19.52 20.97
C ILE A 821 -28.59 19.43 19.62
N HIS A 822 -29.32 19.62 18.51
CA HIS A 822 -28.71 19.68 17.15
C HIS A 822 -27.86 20.96 16.99
N ASP A 823 -28.39 22.12 17.39
CA ASP A 823 -27.64 23.39 17.29
C ASP A 823 -26.33 23.33 18.07
N VAL A 824 -26.34 22.66 19.22
CA VAL A 824 -25.12 22.42 20.01
C VAL A 824 -24.11 21.53 19.28
N LEU A 825 -24.58 20.52 18.58
CA LEU A 825 -23.68 19.66 17.77
C LEU A 825 -23.10 20.42 16.55
N GLU A 826 -23.82 21.36 15.99
CA GLU A 826 -23.38 22.21 14.88
C GLU A 826 -22.47 23.39 15.33
N MET A 827 -22.40 23.66 16.64
CA MET A 827 -21.51 24.69 17.16
C MET A 827 -20.04 24.35 16.94
N PRO A 828 -19.21 25.29 16.46
CA PRO A 828 -17.75 25.21 16.57
C PRO A 828 -17.31 25.07 18.04
N ILE A 829 -16.23 24.34 18.29
CA ILE A 829 -15.71 24.08 19.64
C ILE A 829 -15.43 25.39 20.39
N GLY A 830 -14.87 26.41 19.71
CA GLY A 830 -14.59 27.72 20.34
C GLY A 830 -15.85 28.50 20.76
N GLU A 831 -16.96 28.36 20.02
CA GLU A 831 -18.26 28.91 20.41
C GLU A 831 -18.88 28.10 21.55
N ALA A 832 -18.83 26.78 21.44
CA ALA A 832 -19.35 25.88 22.46
C ALA A 832 -18.60 26.05 23.81
N GLU A 833 -17.33 26.33 23.82
CA GLU A 833 -16.54 26.60 25.01
C GLU A 833 -17.11 27.82 25.76
N LYS A 834 -17.34 28.92 25.06
CA LYS A 834 -17.95 30.14 25.62
C LYS A 834 -19.41 29.89 26.08
N PHE A 835 -20.19 29.13 25.29
CA PHE A 835 -21.57 28.79 25.61
C PHE A 835 -21.71 27.98 26.89
N PHE A 836 -20.77 27.08 27.19
CA PHE A 836 -20.75 26.21 28.37
C PHE A 836 -19.77 26.65 29.45
N GLU A 837 -19.30 27.92 29.47
CA GLU A 837 -18.32 28.44 30.44
C GLU A 837 -18.65 28.12 31.92
N ASN A 838 -19.94 28.18 32.31
CA ASN A 838 -20.41 27.91 33.64
C ASN A 838 -20.53 26.41 33.98
N HIS A 839 -20.25 25.50 33.01
CA HIS A 839 -20.33 24.05 33.22
C HIS A 839 -18.93 23.42 33.22
N ARG A 840 -18.27 23.46 34.40
CA ARG A 840 -16.85 23.11 34.59
C ARG A 840 -16.39 21.84 33.87
N LYS A 841 -17.23 20.75 33.87
CA LYS A 841 -16.86 19.47 33.21
C LYS A 841 -16.88 19.59 31.69
N ILE A 842 -17.87 20.28 31.14
CA ILE A 842 -18.00 20.51 29.70
C ILE A 842 -16.93 21.49 29.26
N HIS A 843 -16.84 22.64 29.92
CA HIS A 843 -15.86 23.70 29.62
C HIS A 843 -14.43 23.17 29.59
N ARG A 844 -13.98 22.41 30.61
CA ARG A 844 -12.64 21.84 30.65
C ARG A 844 -12.31 20.95 29.44
N THR A 845 -13.30 20.19 28.93
CA THR A 845 -13.09 19.33 27.77
C THR A 845 -12.98 20.16 26.49
N LEU A 846 -13.82 21.20 26.37
CA LEU A 846 -13.82 22.10 25.22
C LEU A 846 -12.56 22.96 25.18
N ASP A 847 -12.09 23.45 26.34
CA ASP A 847 -10.82 24.19 26.48
C ASP A 847 -9.63 23.33 26.05
N THR A 848 -9.61 22.03 26.41
CA THR A 848 -8.55 21.11 25.93
C THR A 848 -8.58 20.95 24.41
N LEU A 849 -9.78 20.85 23.80
CA LEU A 849 -9.92 20.78 22.36
C LEU A 849 -9.47 22.08 21.66
N ARG A 850 -9.75 23.24 22.28
CA ARG A 850 -9.28 24.55 21.80
C ARG A 850 -7.75 24.64 21.89
N ALA A 851 -7.16 24.19 22.99
CA ALA A 851 -5.72 24.24 23.23
C ALA A 851 -4.90 23.45 22.20
N VAL A 852 -5.50 22.42 21.58
CA VAL A 852 -4.87 21.68 20.47
C VAL A 852 -5.23 22.27 19.09
N GLY A 853 -5.77 23.50 19.02
CA GLY A 853 -6.04 24.19 17.74
C GLY A 853 -7.31 23.72 17.00
N LEU A 854 -8.31 23.14 17.69
CA LEU A 854 -9.55 22.64 17.08
C LEU A 854 -10.78 23.56 17.29
N SER A 855 -10.55 24.87 17.54
CA SER A 855 -11.62 25.83 17.82
C SER A 855 -12.69 25.92 16.74
N TYR A 856 -12.31 25.68 15.47
CA TYR A 856 -13.17 25.81 14.30
C TYR A 856 -13.97 24.53 13.98
N VAL A 857 -13.57 23.38 14.51
CA VAL A 857 -14.24 22.09 14.27
C VAL A 857 -15.58 22.05 14.98
N ARG A 858 -16.64 21.58 14.32
CA ARG A 858 -17.97 21.43 14.95
C ARG A 858 -17.99 20.24 15.89
N LEU A 859 -18.67 20.36 17.01
CA LEU A 859 -18.81 19.28 17.99
C LEU A 859 -19.37 17.99 17.41
N GLY A 860 -20.36 18.11 16.52
CA GLY A 860 -21.04 17.01 15.83
C GLY A 860 -20.45 16.64 14.47
N GLN A 861 -19.31 17.22 14.06
CA GLN A 861 -18.69 16.94 12.76
C GLN A 861 -18.40 15.45 12.61
N PRO A 862 -18.90 14.78 11.54
CA PRO A 862 -18.67 13.36 11.34
C PRO A 862 -17.17 13.02 11.29
N ALA A 863 -16.77 11.93 11.93
CA ALA A 863 -15.36 11.48 11.94
C ALA A 863 -14.79 11.24 10.53
N THR A 864 -15.64 10.91 9.57
CA THR A 864 -15.29 10.66 8.17
C THR A 864 -14.98 11.94 7.38
N THR A 865 -15.31 13.11 7.91
CA THR A 865 -15.03 14.43 7.30
C THR A 865 -13.87 15.16 7.98
N LEU A 866 -13.32 14.60 9.05
CA LEU A 866 -12.12 15.13 9.69
C LEU A 866 -10.86 14.76 8.88
N SER A 867 -9.93 15.69 8.77
CA SER A 867 -8.58 15.39 8.27
C SER A 867 -7.84 14.46 9.24
N GLY A 868 -6.78 13.78 8.76
CA GLY A 868 -5.94 12.92 9.61
C GLY A 868 -5.38 13.67 10.82
N GLY A 869 -4.87 14.88 10.61
CA GLY A 869 -4.36 15.75 11.67
C GLY A 869 -5.42 16.21 12.67
N GLU A 870 -6.64 16.55 12.21
CA GLU A 870 -7.76 16.88 13.11
C GLU A 870 -8.16 15.68 13.99
N ALA A 871 -8.28 14.49 13.38
CA ALA A 871 -8.58 13.26 14.11
C ALA A 871 -7.52 12.96 15.18
N GLN A 872 -6.25 13.13 14.86
CA GLN A 872 -5.12 12.95 15.77
C GLN A 872 -5.18 13.94 16.94
N ARG A 873 -5.47 15.22 16.69
CA ARG A 873 -5.61 16.25 17.74
C ARG A 873 -6.81 16.00 18.65
N VAL A 874 -7.95 15.47 18.12
CA VAL A 874 -9.08 15.05 18.96
C VAL A 874 -8.66 13.92 19.91
N LYS A 875 -7.85 12.94 19.43
CA LYS A 875 -7.32 11.86 20.27
C LYS A 875 -6.41 12.43 21.37
N LEU A 876 -5.50 13.35 21.02
CA LEU A 876 -4.60 14.02 21.96
C LEU A 876 -5.37 14.78 23.04
N ALA A 877 -6.36 15.59 22.66
CA ALA A 877 -7.22 16.32 23.60
C ALA A 877 -7.96 15.40 24.59
N SER A 878 -8.43 14.24 24.11
CA SER A 878 -9.09 13.26 24.97
C SER A 878 -8.16 12.71 26.06
N GLU A 879 -6.86 12.54 25.77
CA GLU A 879 -5.90 12.03 26.75
C GLU A 879 -5.39 13.11 27.71
N LEU A 880 -5.19 14.35 27.25
CA LEU A 880 -4.80 15.50 28.09
C LEU A 880 -5.75 15.74 29.27
N ARG A 881 -7.03 15.43 29.10
CA ARG A 881 -8.07 15.58 30.13
C ARG A 881 -7.86 14.65 31.33
N ARG A 882 -7.16 13.53 31.15
CA ARG A 882 -7.01 12.51 32.20
C ARG A 882 -6.01 12.95 33.25
N PRO A 883 -6.25 12.68 34.56
CA PRO A 883 -5.27 13.02 35.60
C PRO A 883 -3.96 12.23 35.42
N PRO A 884 -2.80 12.81 35.72
CA PRO A 884 -1.49 12.20 35.56
C PRO A 884 -1.15 11.25 36.70
N ASN A 885 -1.92 10.14 36.84
CA ASN A 885 -1.75 9.24 37.98
C ASN A 885 -0.75 8.09 37.71
N LYS A 886 -0.23 7.97 36.47
CA LYS A 886 0.62 6.84 36.04
C LYS A 886 1.60 7.30 34.98
N HIS A 887 2.82 6.72 34.97
CA HIS A 887 3.79 7.01 33.93
C HIS A 887 3.30 6.49 32.57
N THR A 888 3.02 7.38 31.66
CA THR A 888 2.47 7.08 30.33
C THR A 888 3.49 7.40 29.24
N VAL A 889 3.63 6.48 28.28
CA VAL A 889 4.38 6.72 27.02
C VAL A 889 3.38 7.10 25.94
N TYR A 890 3.50 8.32 25.44
CA TYR A 890 2.75 8.83 24.29
C TYR A 890 3.59 8.65 23.03
N ILE A 891 3.03 7.99 22.02
CA ILE A 891 3.65 7.81 20.71
C ILE A 891 2.80 8.55 19.69
N LEU A 892 3.41 9.52 18.99
CA LEU A 892 2.75 10.34 17.98
C LEU A 892 3.45 10.14 16.63
N ASP A 893 2.66 10.00 15.58
CA ASP A 893 3.15 9.84 14.21
C ASP A 893 2.78 11.07 13.39
N GLU A 894 3.79 11.87 13.03
CA GLU A 894 3.70 13.13 12.27
C GLU A 894 2.55 14.05 12.72
N PRO A 895 2.55 14.50 13.99
CA PRO A 895 1.43 15.27 14.52
C PRO A 895 1.32 16.72 13.99
N THR A 896 2.32 17.22 13.25
CA THR A 896 2.30 18.55 12.62
C THR A 896 1.62 18.58 11.25
N THR A 897 1.21 17.43 10.75
CA THR A 897 0.53 17.29 9.44
C THR A 897 -0.66 18.25 9.33
N GLY A 898 -0.68 19.09 8.28
CA GLY A 898 -1.76 20.04 8.00
C GLY A 898 -1.85 21.22 8.99
N LEU A 899 -0.78 21.52 9.73
CA LEU A 899 -0.74 22.62 10.69
C LEU A 899 -0.01 23.84 10.14
N ALA A 900 -0.64 25.00 10.31
CA ALA A 900 0.06 26.27 10.16
C ALA A 900 1.07 26.46 11.30
N LEU A 901 2.11 27.27 11.09
CA LEU A 901 3.17 27.52 12.08
C LEU A 901 2.64 27.95 13.47
N SER A 902 1.55 28.73 13.50
CA SER A 902 0.89 29.10 14.76
C SER A 902 0.29 27.90 15.49
N ASP A 903 -0.25 26.93 14.75
CA ASP A 903 -0.88 25.73 15.32
C ASP A 903 0.20 24.72 15.77
N VAL A 904 1.35 24.69 15.07
CA VAL A 904 2.54 23.93 15.47
C VAL A 904 3.05 24.40 16.84
N GLN A 905 3.10 25.71 17.10
CA GLN A 905 3.48 26.26 18.40
C GLN A 905 2.55 25.73 19.51
N MET A 906 1.22 25.79 19.29
CA MET A 906 0.24 25.29 20.28
C MET A 906 0.43 23.79 20.54
N LEU A 907 0.73 23.00 19.51
CA LEU A 907 0.99 21.58 19.65
C LEU A 907 2.26 21.32 20.48
N ILE A 908 3.34 22.05 20.21
CA ILE A 908 4.61 21.94 20.96
C ILE A 908 4.35 22.25 22.45
N ASP A 909 3.61 23.30 22.77
CA ASP A 909 3.28 23.67 24.14
C ASP A 909 2.55 22.52 24.87
N VAL A 910 1.61 21.87 24.20
CA VAL A 910 0.88 20.70 24.70
C VAL A 910 1.81 19.51 24.94
N LEU A 911 2.71 19.21 24.02
CA LEU A 911 3.67 18.10 24.16
C LEU A 911 4.65 18.36 25.30
N LEU A 912 5.11 19.59 25.45
CA LEU A 912 5.97 20.03 26.56
C LEU A 912 5.22 19.99 27.90
N GLU A 913 3.93 20.29 27.93
CA GLU A 913 3.09 20.14 29.13
C GLU A 913 2.99 18.67 29.57
N LEU A 914 2.75 17.71 28.61
CA LEU A 914 2.74 16.27 28.91
C LEU A 914 4.08 15.81 29.48
N ARG A 915 5.20 16.24 28.88
CA ARG A 915 6.55 16.00 29.39
C ARG A 915 6.73 16.59 30.77
N GLY A 916 6.22 17.81 31.00
CA GLY A 916 6.27 18.50 32.29
C GLY A 916 5.56 17.72 33.41
N LYS A 917 4.49 17.03 33.09
CA LYS A 917 3.74 16.12 34.01
C LYS A 917 4.48 14.81 34.33
N GLY A 918 5.68 14.59 33.78
CA GLY A 918 6.50 13.40 33.99
C GLY A 918 6.29 12.26 33.03
N HIS A 919 5.51 12.46 31.97
CA HIS A 919 5.28 11.47 30.93
C HIS A 919 6.42 11.42 29.91
N THR A 920 6.53 10.32 29.18
CA THR A 920 7.44 10.17 28.03
C THR A 920 6.66 10.47 26.75
N VAL A 921 7.22 11.30 25.89
CA VAL A 921 6.63 11.67 24.61
C VAL A 921 7.59 11.27 23.50
N ILE A 922 7.16 10.41 22.60
CA ILE A 922 7.94 9.94 21.44
C ILE A 922 7.20 10.40 20.19
N VAL A 923 7.88 11.19 19.35
CA VAL A 923 7.28 11.78 18.16
C VAL A 923 8.10 11.38 16.94
N ILE A 924 7.44 10.79 15.94
CA ILE A 924 8.03 10.68 14.60
C ILE A 924 7.77 12.00 13.90
N GLU A 925 8.81 12.71 13.49
CA GLU A 925 8.66 14.06 12.94
C GLU A 925 9.74 14.45 11.93
N HIS A 926 9.31 15.30 10.99
CA HIS A 926 10.17 15.97 10.02
C HIS A 926 10.23 17.49 10.23
N HIS A 927 9.26 18.05 10.94
CA HIS A 927 9.17 19.49 11.18
C HIS A 927 10.27 19.94 12.14
N LEU A 928 11.19 20.74 11.65
CA LEU A 928 12.40 21.14 12.40
C LEU A 928 12.10 21.90 13.68
N ASP A 929 11.02 22.69 13.74
CA ASP A 929 10.61 23.39 14.97
C ASP A 929 10.25 22.44 16.11
N VAL A 930 9.61 21.31 15.82
CA VAL A 930 9.35 20.26 16.83
C VAL A 930 10.65 19.59 17.24
N VAL A 931 11.51 19.28 16.26
CA VAL A 931 12.80 18.64 16.52
C VAL A 931 13.71 19.52 17.36
N LYS A 932 13.81 20.82 17.04
CA LYS A 932 14.62 21.75 17.85
C LYS A 932 14.10 21.96 19.28
N CYS A 933 12.80 21.74 19.53
CA CYS A 933 12.18 21.81 20.85
C CYS A 933 12.27 20.51 21.65
N SER A 934 12.72 19.40 21.07
CA SER A 934 12.84 18.10 21.73
C SER A 934 14.00 18.05 22.72
N ASP A 935 13.90 17.18 23.74
CA ASP A 935 14.98 16.91 24.68
C ASP A 935 16.02 15.96 24.12
N TRP A 936 15.56 15.01 23.26
CA TRP A 936 16.37 13.97 22.66
C TRP A 936 15.94 13.71 21.22
N VAL A 937 16.88 13.42 20.36
CA VAL A 937 16.65 13.08 18.95
C VAL A 937 17.31 11.74 18.64
N ILE A 938 16.62 10.92 17.86
CA ILE A 938 17.09 9.67 17.28
C ILE A 938 16.99 9.83 15.77
N ASP A 939 18.14 9.92 15.09
CA ASP A 939 18.19 10.15 13.66
C ASP A 939 18.54 8.88 12.89
N LEU A 940 17.68 8.49 11.94
CA LEU A 940 17.79 7.30 11.12
C LEU A 940 18.15 7.66 9.68
N GLY A 941 18.94 6.83 9.03
CA GLY A 941 19.35 7.06 7.64
C GLY A 941 20.31 5.97 7.15
N PRO A 942 21.31 6.36 6.31
CA PRO A 942 21.47 7.70 5.70
C PRO A 942 20.42 8.01 4.63
N GLU A 943 19.94 6.99 3.90
CA GLU A 943 18.98 7.07 2.81
C GLU A 943 17.66 6.39 3.15
N GLY A 944 16.74 6.30 2.18
CA GLY A 944 15.51 5.51 2.27
C GLY A 944 15.68 4.07 1.75
N GLY A 945 14.71 3.20 2.07
CA GLY A 945 14.68 1.80 1.61
C GLY A 945 15.86 0.99 2.10
N ASP A 946 16.42 0.12 1.26
CA ASP A 946 17.50 -0.81 1.62
C ASP A 946 18.82 -0.11 1.95
N ARG A 947 19.03 1.10 1.43
CA ARG A 947 20.17 1.97 1.75
C ARG A 947 20.01 2.73 3.06
N GLY A 948 18.85 2.60 3.72
CA GLY A 948 18.53 3.21 5.02
C GLY A 948 18.59 2.23 6.17
N GLY A 949 17.78 2.50 7.20
CA GLY A 949 17.59 1.58 8.33
C GLY A 949 18.73 1.54 9.34
N GLN A 950 19.68 2.48 9.29
CA GLN A 950 20.79 2.62 10.22
C GLN A 950 20.53 3.73 11.23
N LEU A 951 21.14 3.61 12.42
CA LEU A 951 21.16 4.66 13.42
C LEU A 951 22.32 5.60 13.14
N ILE A 952 22.03 6.81 12.66
CA ILE A 952 23.06 7.81 12.30
C ILE A 952 23.57 8.55 13.53
N ALA A 953 22.64 9.04 14.36
CA ALA A 953 23.02 9.79 15.55
C ALA A 953 21.92 9.73 16.62
N THR A 954 22.33 9.89 17.90
CA THR A 954 21.44 10.11 19.02
C THR A 954 22.00 11.17 19.95
N GLY A 955 21.14 12.05 20.44
CA GLY A 955 21.59 13.11 21.36
C GLY A 955 20.58 14.25 21.47
N THR A 956 21.00 15.36 22.04
CA THR A 956 20.23 16.60 21.99
C THR A 956 20.25 17.18 20.59
N PRO A 957 19.31 18.04 20.21
CA PRO A 957 19.29 18.67 18.88
C PRO A 957 20.62 19.32 18.50
N GLU A 958 21.27 19.99 19.47
CA GLU A 958 22.57 20.63 19.28
C GLU A 958 23.69 19.62 18.95
N LYS A 959 23.63 18.43 19.53
CA LYS A 959 24.58 17.35 19.24
C LYS A 959 24.34 16.74 17.86
N ILE A 960 23.07 16.62 17.44
CA ILE A 960 22.71 16.16 16.09
C ILE A 960 23.18 17.16 15.04
N ALA A 961 23.01 18.47 15.29
CA ALA A 961 23.45 19.54 14.39
C ALA A 961 24.98 19.56 14.14
N GLN A 962 25.76 18.94 15.01
CA GLN A 962 27.23 18.81 14.88
C GLN A 962 27.63 17.58 14.06
N ASN A 963 26.71 16.67 13.74
CA ASN A 963 27.02 15.46 13.01
C ASN A 963 26.88 15.70 11.49
N GLU A 964 27.99 15.64 10.76
CA GLU A 964 28.05 15.87 9.32
C GLU A 964 27.29 14.79 8.49
N HIS A 965 27.13 13.59 9.03
CA HIS A 965 26.40 12.51 8.37
C HIS A 965 24.87 12.57 8.56
N SER A 966 24.39 13.47 9.42
CA SER A 966 22.97 13.66 9.67
C SER A 966 22.39 14.73 8.76
N PHE A 967 21.56 14.36 7.82
CA PHE A 967 20.81 15.35 7.02
C PHE A 967 19.91 16.22 7.89
N THR A 968 19.23 15.64 8.86
CA THR A 968 18.46 16.41 9.85
C THR A 968 19.35 17.40 10.59
N GLY A 969 20.57 17.00 10.96
CA GLY A 969 21.55 17.84 11.64
C GLY A 969 21.98 19.05 10.81
N GLN A 970 22.20 18.86 9.51
CA GLN A 970 22.59 19.96 8.61
C GLN A 970 21.53 21.08 8.60
N TYR A 971 20.24 20.74 8.47
CA TYR A 971 19.15 21.73 8.50
C TYR A 971 18.90 22.31 9.91
N LEU A 972 19.09 21.52 10.97
CA LEU A 972 18.98 22.02 12.34
C LEU A 972 20.04 23.08 12.70
N LYS A 973 21.21 23.00 12.09
CA LYS A 973 22.32 23.95 12.34
C LYS A 973 21.95 25.38 12.00
N GLU A 974 21.06 25.60 11.07
CA GLU A 974 20.58 26.92 10.65
C GLU A 974 19.53 27.49 11.62
N MET A 975 18.89 26.62 12.43
CA MET A 975 17.78 26.99 13.32
C MET A 975 18.16 27.04 14.82
N LEU A 976 19.31 26.51 15.21
CA LEU A 976 19.86 26.51 16.58
C LEU A 976 20.88 27.61 16.79
#